data_df5a33649d084708fc39b4cb9ae584b1
#
_entry.id   df5a33649d084708fc39b4cb9ae584b1
#
_cell.length_a   1.000
_cell.length_b   1.000
_cell.length_c   1.000
_cell.angle_alpha   90.00
_cell.angle_beta   90.00
_cell.angle_gamma   90.00
#
_symmetry.space_group_name_H-M   'P 1'
#
loop_
_entity.id
_entity.type
_entity.pdbx_description
1 polymer ?
#
loop_
_entity_poly.entity_id
_entity_poly.type
_entity_poly.pdbx_seq_one_letter_code
_entity_poly.pdbx_strand_id
1 'polypeptide(L)'
;MDRAVVRENNMSSHHIAAPLILVLSLALPSAAQSGDVESASRAINDSFLKTLPFNDRTDFEDVKRGFIATLPDGVVPGNGDKPAWDTKQYDFLKNDTVPASVNPSLWRQSQLNAVNGLFKVTDRVYQVRGIDLSNLTIIEGNTGLILIDPLLSNETAKAALELYTTNVGAKPVVAVIYSHSHADHFGGAKGVISADDAKQGKVKVIAPDGFMEHAVAENVIAGNAMARRAQYQFGSALPVGERGQIDTGLGKALSKGNISLIPPNDLIKQSYETRTIDGVEIEFHLVPGSEAPSEMLMYFPQFRMLNMAEDATHNMHNLYTLRGAEIRDGRLWSRYIGEAIERYGDKTDVEIAQHHWPMWGNERIVAFLKKQRDLYKFTHDQTVRLLNHGLTPTEIAEQLKLPPSLANEWFSRGYYGTLSHNAKAVYQFYLGWYDANPADLNPLPRAEEAKKQVEYMGGADAAIKRARDDFKTGQYRWVASVMSKVVFADPSNKDARELGAQALEQLGYQSEAATWRNAYLLGALELRNGVGQQAPSTANADLLKGVSIDLAFDFLGVRLNAPKAEGKKITINWTFTDLNETYVLNLENSALTHTSGKLSDNADASVTLTRAALDAITLKERTFLGSVLTGDVSVSGNPLKLRELFGLLDEFSPGFEIVEPRKASVE
;
A
#
# COMPACT_ATOMS: atom_id res chain seq x y z
N MET A 1 -50.55 75.11 23.09
CA MET A 1 -49.53 75.94 23.80
C MET A 1 -48.21 75.29 23.47
N ASP A 2 -47.63 75.86 22.63
CA ASP A 2 -46.56 76.77 22.34
C ASP A 2 -45.25 76.12 21.98
N ARG A 3 -44.93 76.40 20.73
CA ARG A 3 -43.76 76.97 20.04
C ARG A 3 -42.52 76.06 20.05
N ALA A 4 -42.15 75.46 18.93
CA ALA A 4 -41.40 76.03 17.81
C ALA A 4 -40.12 76.78 18.19
N VAL A 5 -38.98 76.28 17.79
CA VAL A 5 -37.89 77.06 17.16
C VAL A 5 -37.03 76.18 16.28
N VAL A 6 -36.99 76.55 15.02
CA VAL A 6 -36.10 76.11 13.93
C VAL A 6 -34.70 76.67 14.16
N ARG A 7 -33.68 75.91 13.82
CA ARG A 7 -32.45 76.46 13.21
C ARG A 7 -31.80 75.45 12.29
N GLU A 8 -31.74 75.86 11.04
CA GLU A 8 -30.85 75.33 9.99
C GLU A 8 -29.39 75.46 10.38
N ASN A 9 -28.52 74.53 9.99
CA ASN A 9 -27.46 74.72 8.99
C ASN A 9 -26.39 73.64 8.99
N ASN A 10 -26.13 73.29 7.83
CA ASN A 10 -24.87 73.02 7.11
C ASN A 10 -24.60 71.59 6.72
N MET A 11 -24.77 71.39 5.42
CA MET A 11 -24.21 70.33 4.63
C MET A 11 -22.67 70.33 4.74
N SER A 12 -22.07 69.23 5.15
CA SER A 12 -20.72 68.87 4.76
C SER A 12 -20.76 67.52 4.09
N SER A 13 -20.44 67.54 2.82
CA SER A 13 -20.27 66.39 1.95
C SER A 13 -19.09 65.53 2.43
N HIS A 14 -19.37 64.35 2.99
CA HIS A 14 -18.37 63.33 3.17
C HIS A 14 -18.44 62.36 2.01
N HIS A 15 -17.41 62.38 1.14
CA HIS A 15 -17.13 61.36 0.15
C HIS A 15 -16.84 60.07 0.87
N ILE A 16 -17.74 59.10 0.77
CA ILE A 16 -17.51 57.72 1.17
C ILE A 16 -16.70 57.10 0.03
N ALA A 17 -15.38 56.95 0.23
CA ALA A 17 -14.55 56.15 -0.62
C ALA A 17 -14.88 54.68 -0.37
N ALA A 18 -15.49 54.01 -1.36
CA ALA A 18 -15.65 52.55 -1.34
C ALA A 18 -14.30 51.87 -1.43
N PRO A 19 -13.99 50.91 -0.57
CA PRO A 19 -12.76 50.12 -0.74
C PRO A 19 -12.87 49.27 -1.99
N LEU A 20 -11.95 49.47 -2.93
CA LEU A 20 -11.74 48.61 -4.07
C LEU A 20 -11.21 47.26 -3.53
N ILE A 21 -12.09 46.27 -3.44
CA ILE A 21 -11.67 44.88 -3.12
C ILE A 21 -10.94 44.38 -4.36
N LEU A 22 -9.62 44.38 -4.28
CA LEU A 22 -8.74 43.73 -5.24
C LEU A 22 -8.93 42.20 -5.05
N VAL A 23 -9.77 41.57 -5.85
CA VAL A 23 -9.87 40.11 -5.93
C VAL A 23 -8.57 39.66 -6.57
N LEU A 24 -7.59 39.31 -5.72
CA LEU A 24 -6.45 38.52 -6.17
C LEU A 24 -7.00 37.13 -6.56
N SER A 25 -7.24 36.93 -7.85
CA SER A 25 -7.40 35.59 -8.38
C SER A 25 -6.08 34.85 -8.18
N LEU A 26 -6.02 34.04 -7.12
CA LEU A 26 -5.01 33.00 -6.98
C LEU A 26 -5.21 32.06 -8.18
N ALA A 27 -4.45 32.28 -9.24
CA ALA A 27 -4.29 31.29 -10.29
C ALA A 27 -3.77 30.02 -9.61
N LEU A 28 -4.63 29.01 -9.54
CA LEU A 28 -4.19 27.65 -9.25
C LEU A 28 -3.05 27.33 -10.22
N PRO A 29 -1.92 26.77 -9.75
CA PRO A 29 -0.86 26.42 -10.67
C PRO A 29 -1.46 25.50 -11.72
N SER A 30 -1.37 25.90 -12.97
CA SER A 30 -1.71 25.08 -14.13
C SER A 30 -0.99 23.74 -13.93
N ALA A 31 -1.73 22.63 -13.85
CA ALA A 31 -1.13 21.31 -13.84
C ALA A 31 -0.16 21.26 -15.02
N ALA A 32 1.12 21.04 -14.73
CA ALA A 32 2.14 20.98 -15.77
C ALA A 32 1.70 19.95 -16.79
N GLN A 33 1.54 20.39 -18.03
CA GLN A 33 1.00 19.56 -19.11
C GLN A 33 2.00 18.41 -19.33
N SER A 34 1.55 17.16 -19.17
CA SER A 34 2.36 15.97 -19.43
C SER A 34 2.84 15.97 -20.89
N GLY A 35 4.10 15.54 -21.11
CA GLY A 35 4.73 15.53 -22.43
C GLY A 35 4.01 14.65 -23.45
N ASP A 36 4.25 14.90 -24.74
CA ASP A 36 3.72 14.04 -25.81
C ASP A 36 4.34 12.64 -25.75
N VAL A 37 3.61 11.67 -26.28
CA VAL A 37 4.10 10.29 -26.38
C VAL A 37 5.05 10.20 -27.57
N GLU A 38 6.29 9.87 -27.30
CA GLU A 38 7.34 9.76 -28.32
C GLU A 38 7.18 8.50 -29.19
N SER A 39 7.74 8.55 -30.39
CA SER A 39 7.66 7.44 -31.35
C SER A 39 8.23 6.13 -30.84
N ALA A 40 9.31 6.16 -30.07
CA ALA A 40 9.89 4.97 -29.45
C ALA A 40 8.95 4.33 -28.42
N SER A 41 8.23 5.13 -27.62
CA SER A 41 7.22 4.61 -26.68
C SER A 41 6.04 3.98 -27.41
N ARG A 42 5.56 4.62 -28.49
CA ARG A 42 4.51 4.05 -29.36
C ARG A 42 4.94 2.71 -29.95
N ALA A 43 6.17 2.63 -30.50
CA ALA A 43 6.69 1.39 -31.09
C ALA A 43 6.76 0.23 -30.07
N ILE A 44 7.13 0.50 -28.82
CA ILE A 44 7.11 -0.50 -27.75
C ILE A 44 5.68 -0.95 -27.48
N ASN A 45 4.74 -0.02 -27.28
CA ASN A 45 3.34 -0.36 -27.03
C ASN A 45 2.72 -1.12 -28.21
N ASP A 46 2.99 -0.74 -29.46
CA ASP A 46 2.52 -1.44 -30.66
C ASP A 46 3.07 -2.88 -30.76
N SER A 47 4.24 -3.16 -30.19
CA SER A 47 4.78 -4.52 -30.16
C SER A 47 3.95 -5.48 -29.33
N PHE A 48 3.34 -5.01 -28.23
CA PHE A 48 2.43 -5.82 -27.40
C PHE A 48 1.18 -6.22 -28.18
N LEU A 49 0.61 -5.32 -28.98
CA LEU A 49 -0.56 -5.61 -29.82
C LEU A 49 -0.30 -6.74 -30.84
N LYS A 50 0.96 -6.92 -31.26
CA LYS A 50 1.36 -7.94 -32.24
C LYS A 50 1.68 -9.29 -31.62
N THR A 51 2.04 -9.32 -30.32
CA THR A 51 2.60 -10.51 -29.68
C THR A 51 1.66 -11.18 -28.69
N LEU A 52 0.72 -10.44 -28.10
CA LEU A 52 -0.21 -10.96 -27.10
C LEU A 52 -1.56 -11.36 -27.70
N PRO A 53 -2.27 -12.32 -27.07
CA PRO A 53 -3.52 -12.88 -27.59
C PRO A 53 -4.74 -11.99 -27.34
N PHE A 54 -4.77 -10.75 -27.85
CA PHE A 54 -5.88 -9.80 -27.62
C PHE A 54 -7.24 -10.28 -28.14
N ASN A 55 -7.26 -11.32 -28.99
CA ASN A 55 -8.49 -11.95 -29.44
C ASN A 55 -9.14 -12.84 -28.36
N ASP A 56 -8.40 -13.24 -27.33
CA ASP A 56 -8.94 -13.93 -26.17
C ASP A 56 -9.73 -12.95 -25.30
N ARG A 57 -11.05 -13.19 -25.23
CA ARG A 57 -12.01 -12.37 -24.49
C ARG A 57 -12.58 -13.09 -23.25
N THR A 58 -12.04 -14.24 -22.90
CA THR A 58 -12.56 -15.09 -21.81
C THR A 58 -12.66 -14.33 -20.49
N ASP A 59 -11.64 -13.56 -20.13
CA ASP A 59 -11.67 -12.75 -18.90
C ASP A 59 -12.78 -11.69 -18.91
N PHE A 60 -13.12 -11.14 -20.09
CA PHE A 60 -14.21 -10.15 -20.22
C PHE A 60 -15.61 -10.77 -20.04
N GLU A 61 -15.73 -12.08 -20.21
CA GLU A 61 -16.93 -12.84 -19.91
C GLU A 61 -16.96 -13.20 -18.42
N ASP A 62 -15.85 -13.73 -17.89
CA ASP A 62 -15.73 -14.17 -16.51
C ASP A 62 -15.90 -12.99 -15.53
N VAL A 63 -15.32 -11.84 -15.80
CA VAL A 63 -15.41 -10.66 -14.91
C VAL A 63 -16.83 -10.14 -14.74
N LYS A 64 -17.72 -10.39 -15.71
CA LYS A 64 -19.14 -9.99 -15.68
C LYS A 64 -20.07 -11.09 -15.19
N ARG A 65 -19.57 -12.32 -15.09
CA ARG A 65 -20.39 -13.47 -14.75
C ARG A 65 -21.04 -13.32 -13.37
N GLY A 66 -22.33 -13.58 -13.31
CA GLY A 66 -23.11 -13.51 -12.07
C GLY A 66 -23.43 -12.10 -11.59
N PHE A 67 -23.27 -11.06 -12.43
CA PHE A 67 -23.58 -9.67 -12.06
C PHE A 67 -25.03 -9.51 -11.57
N ILE A 68 -25.21 -8.82 -10.44
CA ILE A 68 -26.51 -8.54 -9.82
C ILE A 68 -26.79 -7.03 -9.83
N ALA A 69 -25.89 -6.25 -9.25
CA ALA A 69 -26.08 -4.81 -9.09
C ALA A 69 -24.73 -4.09 -8.89
N THR A 70 -24.73 -2.79 -9.11
CA THR A 70 -23.60 -1.91 -8.73
C THR A 70 -24.11 -0.77 -7.84
N LEU A 71 -23.19 0.04 -7.32
CA LEU A 71 -23.52 1.21 -6.51
C LEU A 71 -24.42 2.16 -7.32
N PRO A 72 -25.59 2.61 -6.79
CA PRO A 72 -26.57 3.40 -7.54
C PRO A 72 -25.97 4.65 -8.18
N ASP A 73 -25.11 5.36 -7.45
CA ASP A 73 -24.46 6.59 -7.91
C ASP A 73 -22.98 6.39 -8.28
N GLY A 74 -22.47 5.16 -8.18
CA GLY A 74 -21.05 4.85 -8.40
C GLY A 74 -20.09 5.45 -7.37
N VAL A 75 -20.60 6.01 -6.28
CA VAL A 75 -19.85 6.75 -5.27
C VAL A 75 -20.12 6.21 -3.88
N VAL A 76 -19.06 6.02 -3.09
CA VAL A 76 -19.14 5.76 -1.64
C VAL A 76 -18.78 7.08 -0.92
N PRO A 77 -19.67 7.66 -0.13
CA PRO A 77 -19.37 8.84 0.65
C PRO A 77 -18.18 8.61 1.59
N GLY A 78 -17.37 9.64 1.78
CA GLY A 78 -16.25 9.65 2.70
C GLY A 78 -16.42 10.65 3.83
N ASN A 79 -15.35 10.90 4.57
CA ASN A 79 -15.33 11.95 5.59
C ASN A 79 -15.10 13.31 4.93
N GLY A 80 -16.05 14.23 5.13
CA GLY A 80 -16.02 15.56 4.52
C GLY A 80 -16.45 15.55 3.06
N ASP A 81 -15.88 16.48 2.26
CA ASP A 81 -16.33 16.74 0.88
C ASP A 81 -15.79 15.74 -0.17
N LYS A 82 -14.88 14.86 0.21
CA LYS A 82 -14.26 13.89 -0.72
C LYS A 82 -14.86 12.50 -0.53
N PRO A 83 -15.23 11.80 -1.62
CA PRO A 83 -15.71 10.44 -1.52
C PRO A 83 -14.60 9.49 -1.04
N ALA A 84 -14.99 8.44 -0.30
CA ALA A 84 -14.11 7.32 0.01
C ALA A 84 -13.78 6.52 -1.25
N TRP A 85 -14.75 6.41 -2.16
CA TRP A 85 -14.58 5.76 -3.46
C TRP A 85 -15.47 6.39 -4.52
N ASP A 86 -14.96 6.46 -5.77
CA ASP A 86 -15.72 6.94 -6.93
C ASP A 86 -15.35 6.10 -8.15
N THR A 87 -16.30 5.31 -8.66
CA THR A 87 -16.11 4.48 -9.84
C THR A 87 -16.11 5.29 -11.13
N LYS A 88 -16.81 6.45 -11.16
CA LYS A 88 -16.99 7.26 -12.37
C LYS A 88 -15.69 7.90 -12.86
N GLN A 89 -14.73 8.14 -11.95
CA GLN A 89 -13.43 8.67 -12.33
C GLN A 89 -12.67 7.78 -13.33
N TYR A 90 -13.08 6.49 -13.46
CA TYR A 90 -12.51 5.51 -14.38
C TYR A 90 -13.36 5.27 -15.63
N ASP A 91 -14.39 6.07 -15.89
CA ASP A 91 -15.30 5.91 -17.05
C ASP A 91 -14.58 6.01 -18.40
N PHE A 92 -13.43 6.68 -18.46
CA PHE A 92 -12.61 6.73 -19.66
C PHE A 92 -12.10 5.34 -20.11
N LEU A 93 -12.02 4.34 -19.20
CA LEU A 93 -11.64 2.96 -19.53
C LEU A 93 -12.72 2.20 -20.31
N LYS A 94 -13.93 2.74 -20.43
CA LYS A 94 -14.99 2.18 -21.29
C LYS A 94 -14.69 2.35 -22.78
N ASN A 95 -13.68 3.17 -23.11
CA ASN A 95 -13.23 3.37 -24.48
C ASN A 95 -12.43 2.13 -24.96
N ASP A 96 -12.82 1.58 -26.10
CA ASP A 96 -12.10 0.44 -26.72
C ASP A 96 -10.76 0.84 -27.35
N THR A 97 -10.57 2.13 -27.64
CA THR A 97 -9.32 2.63 -28.21
C THR A 97 -8.26 2.78 -27.12
N VAL A 98 -7.15 2.07 -27.28
CA VAL A 98 -6.01 2.17 -26.37
C VAL A 98 -5.30 3.50 -26.57
N PRO A 99 -5.15 4.35 -25.55
CA PRO A 99 -4.39 5.60 -25.65
C PRO A 99 -2.90 5.32 -25.88
N ALA A 100 -2.25 6.12 -26.69
CA ALA A 100 -0.81 5.97 -26.95
C ALA A 100 0.05 6.06 -25.66
N SER A 101 -0.45 6.75 -24.63
CA SER A 101 0.20 6.94 -23.32
C SER A 101 0.03 5.76 -22.37
N VAL A 102 -0.55 4.64 -22.82
CA VAL A 102 -0.78 3.45 -21.98
C VAL A 102 -0.32 2.20 -22.71
N ASN A 103 0.35 1.31 -21.99
CA ASN A 103 0.66 -0.02 -22.51
C ASN A 103 -0.64 -0.79 -22.77
N PRO A 104 -0.85 -1.40 -23.96
CA PRO A 104 -2.09 -2.06 -24.32
C PRO A 104 -2.48 -3.23 -23.39
N SER A 105 -1.50 -3.97 -22.90
CA SER A 105 -1.71 -5.06 -21.95
C SER A 105 -2.26 -4.52 -20.62
N LEU A 106 -1.69 -3.43 -20.11
CA LEU A 106 -2.17 -2.76 -18.91
C LEU A 106 -3.56 -2.13 -19.12
N TRP A 107 -3.83 -1.56 -20.31
CA TRP A 107 -5.15 -1.02 -20.63
C TRP A 107 -6.23 -2.09 -20.53
N ARG A 108 -5.97 -3.28 -21.13
CA ARG A 108 -6.87 -4.43 -21.02
C ARG A 108 -7.13 -4.81 -19.56
N GLN A 109 -6.09 -4.94 -18.75
CA GLN A 109 -6.25 -5.26 -17.32
C GLN A 109 -7.02 -4.19 -16.57
N SER A 110 -6.75 -2.92 -16.90
CA SER A 110 -7.45 -1.78 -16.27
C SER A 110 -8.93 -1.75 -16.60
N GLN A 111 -9.33 -2.15 -17.82
CA GLN A 111 -10.75 -2.30 -18.22
C GLN A 111 -11.42 -3.41 -17.41
N LEU A 112 -10.75 -4.53 -17.19
CA LEU A 112 -11.27 -5.65 -16.39
C LEU A 112 -11.42 -5.26 -14.91
N ASN A 113 -10.41 -4.60 -14.33
CA ASN A 113 -10.46 -4.10 -12.95
C ASN A 113 -11.47 -2.95 -12.73
N ALA A 114 -11.97 -2.32 -13.80
CA ALA A 114 -13.01 -1.29 -13.70
C ALA A 114 -14.43 -1.88 -13.60
N VAL A 115 -14.58 -3.17 -13.87
CA VAL A 115 -15.88 -3.85 -13.69
C VAL A 115 -16.17 -3.99 -12.20
N ASN A 116 -17.26 -3.38 -11.74
CA ASN A 116 -17.56 -3.25 -10.32
C ASN A 116 -19.00 -3.64 -10.00
N GLY A 117 -19.24 -4.03 -8.75
CA GLY A 117 -20.56 -4.35 -8.23
C GLY A 117 -20.61 -5.63 -7.41
N LEU A 118 -21.83 -6.13 -7.21
CA LEU A 118 -22.17 -7.39 -6.56
C LEU A 118 -22.37 -8.49 -7.60
N PHE A 119 -21.73 -9.63 -7.38
CA PHE A 119 -21.77 -10.77 -8.29
C PHE A 119 -22.07 -12.06 -7.53
N LYS A 120 -22.95 -12.90 -8.07
CA LYS A 120 -23.12 -14.28 -7.60
C LYS A 120 -22.02 -15.14 -8.18
N VAL A 121 -21.19 -15.73 -7.32
CA VAL A 121 -20.05 -16.59 -7.71
C VAL A 121 -20.53 -18.03 -7.94
N THR A 122 -21.19 -18.59 -6.93
CA THR A 122 -21.86 -19.89 -6.96
C THR A 122 -23.06 -19.85 -6.03
N ASP A 123 -23.70 -20.98 -5.75
CA ASP A 123 -24.81 -20.98 -4.82
C ASP A 123 -24.36 -20.53 -3.42
N ARG A 124 -25.14 -19.61 -2.81
CA ARG A 124 -24.87 -19.04 -1.47
C ARG A 124 -23.53 -18.27 -1.36
N VAL A 125 -22.80 -18.03 -2.46
CA VAL A 125 -21.52 -17.31 -2.44
C VAL A 125 -21.57 -16.11 -3.37
N TYR A 126 -21.17 -14.96 -2.88
CA TYR A 126 -21.17 -13.68 -3.58
C TYR A 126 -19.85 -12.97 -3.39
N GLN A 127 -19.49 -12.11 -4.35
CA GLN A 127 -18.39 -11.17 -4.20
C GLN A 127 -18.84 -9.76 -4.55
N VAL A 128 -18.35 -8.78 -3.79
CA VAL A 128 -18.39 -7.37 -4.17
C VAL A 128 -16.98 -6.99 -4.62
N ARG A 129 -16.88 -6.53 -5.87
CA ARG A 129 -15.60 -6.24 -6.54
C ARG A 129 -15.58 -4.84 -7.12
N GLY A 130 -14.38 -4.24 -7.23
CA GLY A 130 -14.16 -2.98 -7.93
C GLY A 130 -14.69 -1.72 -7.22
N ILE A 131 -15.04 -1.82 -5.95
CA ILE A 131 -15.40 -0.68 -5.09
C ILE A 131 -14.36 -0.38 -3.99
N ASP A 132 -13.27 -1.11 -4.02
CA ASP A 132 -12.02 -0.89 -3.28
C ASP A 132 -10.89 -1.61 -4.03
N LEU A 133 -9.71 -1.71 -3.43
CA LEU A 133 -8.57 -2.44 -3.99
C LEU A 133 -8.83 -3.95 -4.00
N SER A 134 -9.29 -4.52 -2.89
CA SER A 134 -9.57 -5.93 -2.69
C SER A 134 -11.06 -6.27 -2.93
N ASN A 135 -11.41 -7.54 -2.83
CA ASN A 135 -12.76 -8.07 -2.95
C ASN A 135 -13.33 -8.42 -1.58
N LEU A 136 -14.61 -8.11 -1.33
CA LEU A 136 -15.36 -8.69 -0.22
C LEU A 136 -16.07 -9.95 -0.68
N THR A 137 -15.75 -11.12 -0.10
CA THR A 137 -16.49 -12.35 -0.33
C THR A 137 -17.54 -12.56 0.77
N ILE A 138 -18.77 -12.86 0.38
CA ILE A 138 -19.94 -13.06 1.26
C ILE A 138 -20.47 -14.47 1.06
N ILE A 139 -20.54 -15.25 2.14
CA ILE A 139 -21.06 -16.62 2.14
C ILE A 139 -22.28 -16.69 3.05
N GLU A 140 -23.39 -17.21 2.54
CA GLU A 140 -24.59 -17.44 3.32
C GLU A 140 -24.47 -18.73 4.14
N GLY A 141 -24.39 -18.57 5.45
CA GLY A 141 -24.54 -19.66 6.42
C GLY A 141 -26.01 -20.05 6.65
N ASN A 142 -26.23 -20.87 7.67
CA ASN A 142 -27.57 -21.29 8.04
C ASN A 142 -28.40 -20.15 8.65
N THR A 143 -27.80 -19.29 9.45
CA THR A 143 -28.47 -18.22 10.21
C THR A 143 -27.96 -16.83 9.85
N GLY A 144 -26.77 -16.70 9.30
CA GLY A 144 -26.12 -15.41 9.03
C GLY A 144 -25.17 -15.43 7.85
N LEU A 145 -24.30 -14.42 7.81
CA LEU A 145 -23.28 -14.22 6.79
C LEU A 145 -21.90 -14.47 7.38
N ILE A 146 -21.07 -15.15 6.59
CA ILE A 146 -19.62 -15.25 6.79
C ILE A 146 -18.98 -14.32 5.76
N LEU A 147 -18.22 -13.35 6.21
CA LEU A 147 -17.51 -12.39 5.36
C LEU A 147 -16.04 -12.76 5.29
N ILE A 148 -15.44 -12.69 4.11
CA ILE A 148 -13.99 -12.84 3.93
C ILE A 148 -13.45 -11.54 3.39
N ASP A 149 -12.45 -10.98 4.07
CA ASP A 149 -11.70 -9.76 3.74
C ASP A 149 -12.58 -8.51 3.52
N PRO A 150 -12.94 -7.80 4.60
CA PRO A 150 -13.87 -6.67 4.54
C PRO A 150 -13.24 -5.39 4.00
N LEU A 151 -12.46 -5.46 2.91
CA LEU A 151 -11.89 -4.33 2.17
C LEU A 151 -10.92 -3.46 3.00
N LEU A 152 -10.45 -2.34 2.41
CA LEU A 152 -9.51 -1.43 3.05
C LEU A 152 -10.18 -0.45 4.01
N SER A 153 -11.38 0.07 3.70
CA SER A 153 -12.01 1.11 4.51
C SER A 153 -13.41 0.74 5.00
N ASN A 154 -13.77 1.31 6.16
CA ASN A 154 -15.08 1.09 6.77
C ASN A 154 -16.22 1.50 5.85
N GLU A 155 -16.04 2.59 5.10
CA GLU A 155 -17.04 3.17 4.21
C GLU A 155 -17.29 2.23 3.01
N THR A 156 -16.23 1.71 2.40
CA THR A 156 -16.37 0.79 1.26
C THR A 156 -16.90 -0.56 1.69
N ALA A 157 -16.44 -1.10 2.84
CA ALA A 157 -16.95 -2.35 3.40
C ALA A 157 -18.43 -2.27 3.75
N LYS A 158 -18.86 -1.16 4.37
CA LYS A 158 -20.28 -0.89 4.67
C LYS A 158 -21.11 -0.83 3.40
N ALA A 159 -20.66 -0.06 2.39
CA ALA A 159 -21.36 0.07 1.12
C ALA A 159 -21.45 -1.29 0.38
N ALA A 160 -20.40 -2.13 0.47
CA ALA A 160 -20.40 -3.47 -0.11
C ALA A 160 -21.44 -4.38 0.56
N LEU A 161 -21.51 -4.38 1.88
CA LEU A 161 -22.51 -5.16 2.63
C LEU A 161 -23.93 -4.64 2.38
N GLU A 162 -24.12 -3.32 2.31
CA GLU A 162 -25.41 -2.69 1.97
C GLU A 162 -25.86 -3.06 0.55
N LEU A 163 -24.93 -3.11 -0.41
CA LEU A 163 -25.23 -3.54 -1.78
C LEU A 163 -25.75 -4.98 -1.80
N TYR A 164 -25.14 -5.88 -1.02
CA TYR A 164 -25.62 -7.24 -0.86
C TYR A 164 -27.01 -7.29 -0.18
N THR A 165 -27.16 -6.62 0.98
CA THR A 165 -28.40 -6.71 1.77
C THR A 165 -29.60 -6.13 1.04
N THR A 166 -29.39 -5.14 0.20
CA THR A 166 -30.45 -4.50 -0.62
C THR A 166 -30.90 -5.41 -1.77
N ASN A 167 -30.00 -6.14 -2.39
CA ASN A 167 -30.29 -6.88 -3.64
C ASN A 167 -30.50 -8.38 -3.44
N VAL A 168 -30.02 -8.97 -2.33
CA VAL A 168 -30.12 -10.40 -2.04
C VAL A 168 -30.95 -10.67 -0.79
N GLY A 169 -30.60 -10.04 0.33
CA GLY A 169 -31.34 -10.19 1.57
C GLY A 169 -30.51 -9.84 2.81
N ALA A 170 -31.18 -9.31 3.82
CA ALA A 170 -30.56 -8.95 5.08
C ALA A 170 -30.43 -10.17 5.99
N LYS A 171 -29.21 -10.45 6.44
CA LYS A 171 -28.87 -11.45 7.47
C LYS A 171 -27.81 -10.87 8.39
N PRO A 172 -27.74 -11.28 9.66
CA PRO A 172 -26.67 -10.85 10.57
C PRO A 172 -25.31 -11.40 10.12
N VAL A 173 -24.24 -10.65 10.33
CA VAL A 173 -22.87 -11.16 10.17
C VAL A 173 -22.53 -12.00 11.40
N VAL A 174 -22.16 -13.26 11.21
CA VAL A 174 -21.80 -14.20 12.29
C VAL A 174 -20.31 -14.50 12.36
N ALA A 175 -19.61 -14.28 11.24
CA ALA A 175 -18.16 -14.42 11.20
C ALA A 175 -17.53 -13.46 10.18
N VAL A 176 -16.31 -13.02 10.48
CA VAL A 176 -15.40 -12.34 9.56
C VAL A 176 -14.10 -13.12 9.54
N ILE A 177 -13.56 -13.39 8.37
CA ILE A 177 -12.30 -14.11 8.16
C ILE A 177 -11.34 -13.15 7.46
N TYR A 178 -10.16 -12.96 8.03
CA TYR A 178 -9.04 -12.28 7.37
C TYR A 178 -8.14 -13.33 6.73
N SER A 179 -7.96 -13.27 5.42
CA SER A 179 -7.11 -14.23 4.71
C SER A 179 -5.63 -14.05 5.08
N HIS A 180 -5.19 -12.80 5.24
CA HIS A 180 -3.81 -12.44 5.57
C HIS A 180 -3.70 -11.04 6.22
N SER A 181 -2.46 -10.64 6.54
CA SER A 181 -2.16 -9.50 7.40
C SER A 181 -2.06 -8.13 6.70
N HIS A 182 -2.40 -8.00 5.40
CA HIS A 182 -2.42 -6.71 4.72
C HIS A 182 -3.70 -5.92 4.98
N ALA A 183 -3.57 -4.59 5.02
CA ALA A 183 -4.64 -3.70 5.48
C ALA A 183 -5.90 -3.72 4.60
N ASP A 184 -5.78 -3.96 3.32
CA ASP A 184 -6.92 -4.04 2.38
C ASP A 184 -7.77 -5.29 2.53
N HIS A 185 -7.39 -6.22 3.44
CA HIS A 185 -8.15 -7.43 3.77
C HIS A 185 -8.84 -7.36 5.15
N PHE A 186 -8.47 -6.37 5.99
CA PHE A 186 -9.10 -6.21 7.32
C PHE A 186 -9.56 -4.78 7.62
N GLY A 187 -9.06 -3.79 6.87
CA GLY A 187 -9.18 -2.38 7.21
C GLY A 187 -10.61 -1.85 7.33
N GLY A 188 -11.56 -2.47 6.62
CA GLY A 188 -12.98 -2.12 6.65
C GLY A 188 -13.82 -2.86 7.70
N ALA A 189 -13.22 -3.62 8.61
CA ALA A 189 -13.94 -4.49 9.54
C ALA A 189 -15.04 -3.78 10.36
N LYS A 190 -14.78 -2.57 10.84
CA LYS A 190 -15.80 -1.78 11.58
C LYS A 190 -16.93 -1.25 10.70
N GLY A 191 -16.82 -1.34 9.39
CA GLY A 191 -17.91 -1.07 8.46
C GLY A 191 -18.96 -2.18 8.40
N VAL A 192 -18.59 -3.40 8.82
CA VAL A 192 -19.45 -4.59 8.69
C VAL A 192 -19.82 -5.23 10.02
N ILE A 193 -19.02 -5.07 11.07
CA ILE A 193 -19.30 -5.57 12.43
C ILE A 193 -18.92 -4.54 13.50
N SER A 194 -19.51 -4.68 14.70
CA SER A 194 -19.13 -3.89 15.86
C SER A 194 -17.95 -4.56 16.59
N ALA A 195 -16.99 -3.75 17.05
CA ALA A 195 -15.88 -4.25 17.88
C ALA A 195 -16.37 -4.88 19.20
N ASP A 196 -17.48 -4.39 19.76
CA ASP A 196 -18.07 -4.94 20.98
C ASP A 196 -18.66 -6.32 20.75
N ASP A 197 -19.32 -6.57 19.61
CA ASP A 197 -19.86 -7.90 19.30
C ASP A 197 -18.73 -8.92 19.07
N ALA A 198 -17.64 -8.52 18.45
CA ALA A 198 -16.44 -9.34 18.33
C ALA A 198 -15.83 -9.65 19.71
N LYS A 199 -15.67 -8.62 20.56
CA LYS A 199 -15.13 -8.78 21.93
C LYS A 199 -16.00 -9.67 22.81
N GLN A 200 -17.32 -9.62 22.64
CA GLN A 200 -18.28 -10.46 23.37
C GLN A 200 -18.40 -11.88 22.79
N GLY A 201 -17.70 -12.19 21.69
CA GLY A 201 -17.76 -13.48 21.02
C GLY A 201 -19.08 -13.75 20.26
N LYS A 202 -19.90 -12.72 20.04
CA LYS A 202 -21.12 -12.84 19.23
C LYS A 202 -20.81 -12.98 17.75
N VAL A 203 -19.71 -12.37 17.31
CA VAL A 203 -19.17 -12.51 15.95
C VAL A 203 -17.77 -13.10 16.07
N LYS A 204 -17.51 -14.16 15.32
CA LYS A 204 -16.16 -14.72 15.18
C LYS A 204 -15.33 -13.85 14.25
N VAL A 205 -14.14 -13.49 14.67
CA VAL A 205 -13.13 -12.86 13.82
C VAL A 205 -11.95 -13.82 13.73
N ILE A 206 -11.79 -14.45 12.59
CA ILE A 206 -10.85 -15.55 12.35
C ILE A 206 -9.69 -15.04 11.51
N ALA A 207 -8.47 -15.41 11.89
CA ALA A 207 -7.27 -15.03 11.13
C ALA A 207 -6.19 -16.13 11.24
N PRO A 208 -5.18 -16.15 10.34
CA PRO A 208 -4.03 -17.01 10.48
C PRO A 208 -3.18 -16.64 11.70
N ASP A 209 -2.45 -17.60 12.25
CA ASP A 209 -1.52 -17.38 13.35
C ASP A 209 -0.45 -16.33 12.98
N GLY A 210 -0.05 -15.49 13.95
CA GLY A 210 0.85 -14.35 13.71
C GLY A 210 0.20 -13.11 13.08
N PHE A 211 -1.08 -13.15 12.75
CA PHE A 211 -1.77 -12.04 12.08
C PHE A 211 -1.56 -10.68 12.75
N MET A 212 -1.80 -10.57 14.07
CA MET A 212 -1.70 -9.28 14.77
C MET A 212 -0.29 -8.71 14.75
N GLU A 213 0.70 -9.56 14.94
CA GLU A 213 2.11 -9.15 14.93
C GLU A 213 2.48 -8.53 13.58
N HIS A 214 2.17 -9.22 12.48
CA HIS A 214 2.55 -8.79 11.14
C HIS A 214 1.70 -7.60 10.64
N ALA A 215 0.39 -7.59 10.89
CA ALA A 215 -0.48 -6.47 10.53
C ALA A 215 -0.06 -5.15 11.18
N VAL A 216 0.46 -5.22 12.41
CA VAL A 216 0.87 -4.04 13.18
C VAL A 216 2.32 -3.66 12.90
N ALA A 217 3.27 -4.60 12.96
CA ALA A 217 4.71 -4.31 12.84
C ALA A 217 5.07 -3.66 11.50
N GLU A 218 4.52 -4.14 10.40
CA GLU A 218 4.76 -3.60 9.07
C GLU A 218 4.37 -2.11 8.97
N ASN A 219 3.27 -1.73 9.59
CA ASN A 219 2.73 -0.37 9.51
C ASN A 219 3.29 0.59 10.56
N VAL A 220 4.04 0.11 11.56
CA VAL A 220 4.54 0.93 12.70
C VAL A 220 6.03 1.23 12.56
N ILE A 221 6.89 0.21 12.54
CA ILE A 221 8.35 0.39 12.65
C ILE A 221 8.92 1.23 11.48
N ALA A 222 8.61 0.89 10.25
CA ALA A 222 9.02 1.63 9.04
C ALA A 222 7.85 2.35 8.36
N GLY A 223 6.71 2.47 9.03
CA GLY A 223 5.44 2.92 8.46
C GLY A 223 5.50 4.27 7.77
N ASN A 224 6.25 5.25 8.31
CA ASN A 224 6.41 6.55 7.67
C ASN A 224 7.08 6.44 6.28
N ALA A 225 8.17 5.67 6.18
CA ALA A 225 8.88 5.47 4.93
C ALA A 225 8.02 4.65 3.94
N MET A 226 7.34 3.61 4.42
CA MET A 226 6.47 2.77 3.58
C MET A 226 5.26 3.56 3.06
N ALA A 227 4.60 4.37 3.89
CA ALA A 227 3.48 5.22 3.47
C ALA A 227 3.90 6.23 2.39
N ARG A 228 5.08 6.85 2.53
CA ARG A 228 5.61 7.76 1.51
C ARG A 228 5.89 7.04 0.18
N ARG A 229 6.49 5.85 0.23
CA ARG A 229 6.81 5.03 -0.95
C ARG A 229 5.56 4.40 -1.58
N ALA A 230 4.53 4.12 -0.78
CA ALA A 230 3.24 3.63 -1.27
C ALA A 230 2.57 4.61 -2.25
N GLN A 231 2.78 5.92 -2.09
CA GLN A 231 2.28 6.92 -3.04
C GLN A 231 2.85 6.69 -4.46
N TYR A 232 4.11 6.27 -4.55
CA TYR A 232 4.74 5.90 -5.83
C TYR A 232 4.17 4.60 -6.38
N GLN A 233 3.95 3.61 -5.54
CA GLN A 233 3.42 2.31 -5.95
C GLN A 233 1.98 2.41 -6.47
N PHE A 234 1.11 3.09 -5.74
CA PHE A 234 -0.32 3.15 -6.04
C PHE A 234 -0.72 4.39 -6.86
N GLY A 235 0.19 5.35 -7.02
CA GLY A 235 -0.08 6.58 -7.77
C GLY A 235 -1.13 7.48 -7.13
N SER A 236 -1.30 7.42 -5.80
CA SER A 236 -2.38 8.10 -5.08
C SER A 236 -2.35 9.64 -5.17
N ALA A 237 -1.20 10.22 -5.52
CA ALA A 237 -1.03 11.66 -5.76
C ALA A 237 -1.10 12.04 -7.25
N LEU A 238 -1.25 11.08 -8.16
CA LEU A 238 -1.42 11.34 -9.59
C LEU A 238 -2.87 11.70 -9.91
N PRO A 239 -3.10 12.57 -10.89
CA PRO A 239 -4.42 12.71 -11.50
C PRO A 239 -4.87 11.38 -12.12
N VAL A 240 -6.14 11.01 -11.95
CA VAL A 240 -6.72 9.85 -12.63
C VAL A 240 -6.96 10.18 -14.10
N GLY A 241 -6.52 9.32 -15.03
CA GLY A 241 -6.67 9.52 -16.46
C GLY A 241 -5.57 8.87 -17.28
N GLU A 242 -5.70 8.90 -18.60
CA GLU A 242 -4.84 8.23 -19.59
C GLU A 242 -3.35 8.59 -19.48
N ARG A 243 -3.02 9.78 -18.98
CA ARG A 243 -1.64 10.25 -18.76
C ARG A 243 -1.23 10.23 -17.30
N GLY A 244 -2.08 9.72 -16.41
CA GLY A 244 -1.88 9.62 -14.97
C GLY A 244 -2.09 8.22 -14.43
N GLN A 245 -2.75 8.13 -13.27
CA GLN A 245 -3.12 6.88 -12.62
C GLN A 245 -4.31 6.24 -13.35
N ILE A 246 -4.18 4.97 -13.72
CA ILE A 246 -5.24 4.20 -14.38
C ILE A 246 -5.58 2.92 -13.63
N ASP A 247 -4.60 2.36 -12.91
CA ASP A 247 -4.70 1.08 -12.22
C ASP A 247 -3.57 0.93 -11.20
N THR A 248 -3.65 -0.11 -10.36
CA THR A 248 -2.55 -0.54 -9.49
C THR A 248 -2.02 -1.93 -9.86
N GLY A 249 -2.71 -2.65 -10.74
CA GLY A 249 -2.42 -4.03 -11.12
C GLY A 249 -3.27 -5.05 -10.37
N LEU A 250 -3.60 -4.79 -9.10
CA LEU A 250 -4.50 -5.62 -8.27
C LEU A 250 -5.96 -5.14 -8.32
N GLY A 251 -6.16 -3.89 -8.61
CA GLY A 251 -7.44 -3.20 -8.63
C GLY A 251 -7.22 -1.75 -9.01
N LYS A 252 -8.22 -0.87 -8.85
CA LYS A 252 -8.13 0.50 -9.36
C LYS A 252 -7.22 1.39 -8.50
N ALA A 253 -7.46 1.43 -7.19
CA ALA A 253 -6.77 2.31 -6.25
C ALA A 253 -7.03 1.87 -4.80
N LEU A 254 -6.37 2.51 -3.86
CA LEU A 254 -6.72 2.46 -2.44
C LEU A 254 -7.92 3.37 -2.18
N SER A 255 -8.92 2.89 -1.43
CA SER A 255 -10.02 3.74 -0.96
C SER A 255 -9.50 4.80 0.03
N LYS A 256 -10.24 5.93 0.12
CA LYS A 256 -9.86 7.10 0.94
C LYS A 256 -10.70 7.22 2.22
N GLY A 257 -11.28 6.10 2.65
CA GLY A 257 -12.07 6.03 3.89
C GLY A 257 -11.21 5.77 5.13
N ASN A 258 -11.91 5.49 6.25
CA ASN A 258 -11.27 5.18 7.51
C ASN A 258 -10.83 3.70 7.54
N ILE A 259 -9.56 3.49 7.80
CA ILE A 259 -9.00 2.16 8.05
C ILE A 259 -9.20 1.81 9.52
N SER A 260 -9.61 0.59 9.83
CA SER A 260 -9.80 0.08 11.19
C SER A 260 -9.12 -1.27 11.38
N LEU A 261 -9.08 -1.74 12.62
CA LEU A 261 -8.68 -3.11 12.95
C LEU A 261 -9.55 -3.61 14.09
N ILE A 262 -10.21 -4.74 13.87
CA ILE A 262 -10.81 -5.53 14.94
C ILE A 262 -9.91 -6.75 15.16
N PRO A 263 -9.26 -6.88 16.32
CA PRO A 263 -8.39 -8.03 16.59
C PRO A 263 -9.14 -9.36 16.44
N PRO A 264 -8.53 -10.38 15.83
CA PRO A 264 -9.13 -11.70 15.75
C PRO A 264 -9.35 -12.29 17.15
N ASN A 265 -10.48 -12.97 17.34
CA ASN A 265 -10.81 -13.69 18.56
C ASN A 265 -10.73 -15.21 18.40
N ASP A 266 -10.39 -15.68 17.19
CA ASP A 266 -10.17 -17.09 16.86
C ASP A 266 -9.01 -17.19 15.82
N LEU A 267 -8.00 -18.02 16.10
CA LEU A 267 -6.83 -18.16 15.25
C LEU A 267 -6.72 -19.57 14.66
N ILE A 268 -6.38 -19.65 13.39
CA ILE A 268 -5.99 -20.88 12.71
C ILE A 268 -4.50 -21.09 12.98
N LYS A 269 -4.15 -22.17 13.69
CA LYS A 269 -2.78 -22.42 14.18
C LYS A 269 -2.10 -23.64 13.58
N GLN A 270 -2.86 -24.53 12.95
CA GLN A 270 -2.33 -25.72 12.32
C GLN A 270 -2.20 -25.54 10.82
N SER A 271 -1.18 -26.17 10.21
CA SER A 271 -0.96 -26.10 8.76
C SER A 271 -2.21 -26.46 7.96
N TYR A 272 -3.03 -27.39 8.49
CA TYR A 272 -4.35 -27.74 7.95
C TYR A 272 -5.33 -27.86 9.12
N GLU A 273 -6.43 -27.15 9.02
CA GLU A 273 -7.45 -27.13 10.08
C GLU A 273 -8.85 -27.03 9.46
N THR A 274 -9.77 -27.87 9.92
CA THR A 274 -11.17 -27.84 9.46
C THR A 274 -12.06 -27.24 10.54
N ARG A 275 -12.91 -26.31 10.16
CA ARG A 275 -13.92 -25.68 11.03
C ARG A 275 -15.29 -25.71 10.36
N THR A 276 -16.34 -25.80 11.16
CA THR A 276 -17.71 -25.54 10.72
C THR A 276 -18.18 -24.22 11.32
N ILE A 277 -18.53 -23.27 10.45
CA ILE A 277 -18.98 -21.93 10.84
C ILE A 277 -20.38 -21.75 10.27
N ASP A 278 -21.36 -21.59 11.13
CA ASP A 278 -22.78 -21.44 10.76
C ASP A 278 -23.25 -22.44 9.69
N GLY A 279 -22.81 -23.70 9.84
CA GLY A 279 -23.15 -24.82 8.92
C GLY A 279 -22.35 -24.85 7.62
N VAL A 280 -21.36 -23.99 7.44
CA VAL A 280 -20.39 -24.03 6.34
C VAL A 280 -19.12 -24.68 6.83
N GLU A 281 -18.72 -25.77 6.19
CA GLU A 281 -17.43 -26.41 6.43
C GLU A 281 -16.33 -25.69 5.64
N ILE A 282 -15.22 -25.38 6.31
CA ILE A 282 -14.07 -24.68 5.75
C ILE A 282 -12.80 -25.43 6.13
N GLU A 283 -12.05 -25.89 5.14
CA GLU A 283 -10.69 -26.39 5.33
C GLU A 283 -9.70 -25.25 5.15
N PHE A 284 -9.03 -24.84 6.22
CA PHE A 284 -7.98 -23.84 6.20
C PHE A 284 -6.63 -24.48 5.93
N HIS A 285 -5.79 -23.80 5.13
CA HIS A 285 -4.43 -24.18 4.82
C HIS A 285 -3.52 -22.97 5.07
N LEU A 286 -2.70 -23.01 6.14
CA LEU A 286 -1.73 -21.95 6.43
C LEU A 286 -0.58 -21.97 5.43
N VAL A 287 -0.28 -20.80 4.87
CA VAL A 287 0.76 -20.58 3.85
C VAL A 287 1.69 -19.41 4.23
N PRO A 288 2.26 -19.38 5.43
CA PRO A 288 3.03 -18.25 5.92
C PRO A 288 4.27 -17.97 5.06
N GLY A 289 4.53 -16.70 4.77
CA GLY A 289 5.70 -16.27 3.98
C GLY A 289 5.53 -16.47 2.47
N SER A 290 4.31 -16.72 1.98
CA SER A 290 3.96 -16.66 0.56
C SER A 290 3.77 -15.19 0.13
N GLU A 291 2.53 -14.71 -0.01
CA GLU A 291 2.24 -13.30 -0.29
C GLU A 291 2.42 -12.44 0.96
N ALA A 292 1.98 -12.91 2.12
CA ALA A 292 2.18 -12.27 3.41
C ALA A 292 2.87 -13.19 4.42
N PRO A 293 3.52 -12.63 5.46
CA PRO A 293 4.12 -13.41 6.53
C PRO A 293 3.10 -14.28 7.29
N SER A 294 1.85 -13.82 7.39
CA SER A 294 0.72 -14.53 7.99
C SER A 294 -0.41 -14.57 6.98
N GLU A 295 -0.66 -15.75 6.40
CA GLU A 295 -1.63 -15.96 5.32
C GLU A 295 -2.19 -17.38 5.35
N MET A 296 -3.44 -17.55 4.83
CA MET A 296 -4.10 -18.85 4.69
C MET A 296 -5.00 -18.93 3.47
N LEU A 297 -5.00 -20.08 2.82
CA LEU A 297 -5.95 -20.50 1.80
C LEU A 297 -7.17 -21.16 2.46
N MET A 298 -8.30 -21.22 1.75
CA MET A 298 -9.53 -21.81 2.26
C MET A 298 -10.20 -22.68 1.18
N TYR A 299 -10.55 -23.92 1.53
CA TYR A 299 -11.37 -24.76 0.68
C TYR A 299 -12.76 -24.98 1.28
N PHE A 300 -13.80 -24.89 0.45
CA PHE A 300 -15.21 -25.01 0.83
C PHE A 300 -15.83 -26.23 0.14
N PRO A 301 -15.85 -27.41 0.80
CA PRO A 301 -16.29 -28.66 0.17
C PRO A 301 -17.71 -28.59 -0.40
N GLN A 302 -18.64 -27.95 0.33
CA GLN A 302 -20.05 -27.83 -0.09
C GLN A 302 -20.23 -27.06 -1.39
N PHE A 303 -19.33 -26.14 -1.71
CA PHE A 303 -19.37 -25.29 -2.90
C PHE A 303 -18.37 -25.74 -3.96
N ARG A 304 -17.55 -26.76 -3.66
CA ARG A 304 -16.40 -27.16 -4.49
C ARG A 304 -15.56 -25.93 -4.90
N MET A 305 -15.34 -25.04 -3.92
CA MET A 305 -14.71 -23.74 -4.12
C MET A 305 -13.40 -23.67 -3.37
N LEU A 306 -12.35 -23.18 -4.04
CA LEU A 306 -11.04 -22.87 -3.48
C LEU A 306 -10.84 -21.36 -3.47
N ASN A 307 -10.55 -20.80 -2.31
CA ASN A 307 -10.11 -19.43 -2.15
C ASN A 307 -8.58 -19.41 -2.00
N MET A 308 -7.91 -18.83 -2.97
CA MET A 308 -6.46 -18.74 -3.03
C MET A 308 -5.89 -17.49 -2.31
N ALA A 309 -6.71 -16.80 -1.52
CA ALA A 309 -6.33 -15.56 -0.85
C ALA A 309 -5.70 -14.55 -1.84
N GLU A 310 -4.41 -14.27 -1.74
CA GLU A 310 -3.69 -13.47 -2.73
C GLU A 310 -2.59 -14.28 -3.46
N ASP A 311 -2.43 -15.57 -3.12
CA ASP A 311 -1.39 -16.45 -3.67
C ASP A 311 -1.55 -16.76 -5.16
N ALA A 312 -2.76 -16.74 -5.70
CA ALA A 312 -3.01 -16.91 -7.13
C ALA A 312 -4.10 -15.93 -7.59
N THR A 313 -3.70 -14.94 -8.36
CA THR A 313 -4.56 -13.88 -8.90
C THR A 313 -4.29 -13.68 -10.40
N HIS A 314 -5.13 -12.89 -11.10
CA HIS A 314 -4.98 -12.70 -12.57
C HIS A 314 -3.82 -11.75 -12.92
N ASN A 315 -2.65 -11.92 -12.29
CA ASN A 315 -1.40 -11.22 -12.61
C ASN A 315 -0.17 -11.98 -12.07
N MET A 316 1.03 -11.50 -12.44
CA MET A 316 2.26 -11.79 -11.73
C MET A 316 2.34 -10.86 -10.53
N HIS A 317 2.22 -11.40 -9.33
CA HIS A 317 2.41 -10.63 -8.11
C HIS A 317 3.88 -10.27 -7.90
N ASN A 318 4.16 -9.22 -7.12
CA ASN A 318 5.54 -8.88 -6.77
C ASN A 318 6.04 -9.74 -5.59
N LEU A 319 7.33 -10.11 -5.67
CA LEU A 319 8.05 -10.76 -4.55
C LEU A 319 8.66 -9.73 -3.59
N TYR A 320 8.70 -8.46 -3.99
CA TYR A 320 9.09 -7.31 -3.21
C TYR A 320 8.28 -6.10 -3.63
N THR A 321 7.61 -5.45 -2.70
CA THR A 321 6.77 -4.29 -3.02
C THR A 321 7.60 -3.01 -3.13
N LEU A 322 7.21 -2.08 -4.01
CA LEU A 322 7.90 -0.78 -4.13
C LEU A 322 7.78 0.05 -2.85
N ARG A 323 6.69 -0.10 -2.09
CA ARG A 323 6.51 0.56 -0.80
C ARG A 323 7.51 0.09 0.26
N GLY A 324 7.98 -1.13 0.15
CA GLY A 324 8.80 -1.81 1.14
C GLY A 324 7.98 -2.84 1.93
N ALA A 325 8.55 -4.01 2.10
CA ALA A 325 8.09 -5.11 2.96
C ALA A 325 9.23 -6.13 3.05
N GLU A 326 9.06 -7.18 3.84
CA GLU A 326 9.92 -8.35 3.76
C GLU A 326 9.83 -8.97 2.36
N ILE A 327 10.97 -9.51 1.88
CA ILE A 327 11.01 -10.15 0.57
C ILE A 327 10.36 -11.53 0.69
N ARG A 328 9.41 -11.82 -0.18
CA ARG A 328 8.64 -13.06 -0.23
C ARG A 328 9.47 -14.19 -0.83
N ASP A 329 9.34 -15.39 -0.29
CA ASP A 329 10.03 -16.57 -0.83
C ASP A 329 9.23 -17.18 -2.01
N GLY A 330 9.61 -16.84 -3.24
CA GLY A 330 8.94 -17.37 -4.44
C GLY A 330 9.00 -18.90 -4.57
N ARG A 331 9.99 -19.56 -3.96
CA ARG A 331 10.08 -21.02 -3.89
C ARG A 331 9.01 -21.59 -2.94
N LEU A 332 8.86 -20.98 -1.79
CA LEU A 332 7.87 -21.39 -0.79
C LEU A 332 6.45 -21.14 -1.31
N TRP A 333 6.23 -19.97 -1.89
CA TRP A 333 4.96 -19.60 -2.54
C TRP A 333 4.54 -20.63 -3.60
N SER A 334 5.45 -20.97 -4.51
CA SER A 334 5.17 -22.00 -5.53
C SER A 334 4.85 -23.37 -4.92
N ARG A 335 5.47 -23.72 -3.79
CA ARG A 335 5.20 -24.97 -3.08
C ARG A 335 3.77 -24.99 -2.51
N TYR A 336 3.32 -23.90 -1.88
CA TYR A 336 1.97 -23.82 -1.33
C TYR A 336 0.89 -23.91 -2.41
N ILE A 337 1.09 -23.25 -3.57
CA ILE A 337 0.19 -23.44 -4.72
C ILE A 337 0.20 -24.92 -5.17
N GLY A 338 1.36 -25.57 -5.19
CA GLY A 338 1.47 -27.00 -5.49
C GLY A 338 0.70 -27.89 -4.51
N GLU A 339 0.83 -27.63 -3.20
CA GLU A 339 0.08 -28.33 -2.15
C GLU A 339 -1.44 -28.12 -2.30
N ALA A 340 -1.89 -26.90 -2.65
CA ALA A 340 -3.29 -26.62 -2.93
C ALA A 340 -3.82 -27.40 -4.16
N ILE A 341 -3.03 -27.49 -5.23
CA ILE A 341 -3.37 -28.30 -6.41
C ILE A 341 -3.51 -29.78 -6.04
N GLU A 342 -2.56 -30.34 -5.31
CA GLU A 342 -2.57 -31.76 -4.91
C GLU A 342 -3.75 -32.10 -4.00
N ARG A 343 -4.09 -31.19 -3.07
CA ARG A 343 -5.14 -31.44 -2.09
C ARG A 343 -6.54 -31.13 -2.58
N TYR A 344 -6.70 -30.12 -3.41
CA TYR A 344 -8.00 -29.56 -3.78
C TYR A 344 -8.28 -29.54 -5.28
N GLY A 345 -7.26 -29.72 -6.14
CA GLY A 345 -7.38 -29.51 -7.58
C GLY A 345 -8.48 -30.32 -8.24
N ASP A 346 -8.59 -31.63 -7.94
CA ASP A 346 -9.62 -32.53 -8.49
C ASP A 346 -11.04 -32.27 -7.94
N LYS A 347 -11.16 -31.49 -6.87
CA LYS A 347 -12.41 -31.20 -6.15
C LYS A 347 -12.94 -29.79 -6.40
N THR A 348 -12.20 -28.94 -7.12
CA THR A 348 -12.50 -27.52 -7.29
C THR A 348 -13.19 -27.26 -8.61
N ASP A 349 -14.40 -26.69 -8.57
CA ASP A 349 -15.15 -26.23 -9.73
C ASP A 349 -15.16 -24.70 -9.85
N VAL A 350 -14.85 -24.00 -8.75
CA VAL A 350 -14.77 -22.53 -8.67
C VAL A 350 -13.51 -22.15 -7.89
N GLU A 351 -12.70 -21.29 -8.46
CA GLU A 351 -11.60 -20.63 -7.76
C GLU A 351 -11.95 -19.16 -7.56
N ILE A 352 -11.63 -18.64 -6.38
CA ILE A 352 -11.73 -17.23 -6.05
C ILE A 352 -10.43 -16.75 -5.40
N ALA A 353 -10.17 -15.44 -5.55
CA ALA A 353 -9.12 -14.75 -4.84
C ALA A 353 -9.67 -13.42 -4.28
N GLN A 354 -8.87 -12.77 -3.44
CA GLN A 354 -9.29 -11.52 -2.82
C GLN A 354 -8.99 -10.28 -3.68
N HIS A 355 -8.44 -10.51 -4.87
CA HIS A 355 -8.34 -9.55 -5.98
C HIS A 355 -8.84 -10.18 -7.27
N HIS A 356 -9.20 -9.32 -8.23
CA HIS A 356 -9.67 -9.71 -9.56
C HIS A 356 -11.02 -10.45 -9.54
N TRP A 357 -11.24 -11.38 -10.46
CA TRP A 357 -12.49 -12.11 -10.69
C TRP A 357 -12.30 -13.62 -10.54
N PRO A 358 -13.36 -14.36 -10.24
CA PRO A 358 -13.28 -15.79 -10.09
C PRO A 358 -12.98 -16.52 -11.40
N MET A 359 -12.51 -17.76 -11.29
CA MET A 359 -12.39 -18.70 -12.38
C MET A 359 -13.33 -19.90 -12.18
N TRP A 360 -13.94 -20.37 -13.26
CA TRP A 360 -14.85 -21.51 -13.25
C TRP A 360 -14.38 -22.60 -14.18
N GLY A 361 -14.63 -23.84 -13.78
CA GLY A 361 -14.29 -25.06 -14.53
C GLY A 361 -12.99 -25.67 -14.08
N ASN A 362 -13.08 -26.91 -13.60
CA ASN A 362 -11.98 -27.63 -12.95
C ASN A 362 -10.69 -27.65 -13.79
N GLU A 363 -10.76 -28.03 -15.07
CA GLU A 363 -9.59 -28.11 -15.95
C GLU A 363 -8.87 -26.76 -16.10
N ARG A 364 -9.66 -25.68 -16.26
CA ARG A 364 -9.11 -24.30 -16.37
C ARG A 364 -8.42 -23.88 -15.09
N ILE A 365 -9.06 -24.15 -13.94
CA ILE A 365 -8.54 -23.79 -12.62
C ILE A 365 -7.23 -24.53 -12.36
N VAL A 366 -7.17 -25.83 -12.59
CA VAL A 366 -5.94 -26.61 -12.41
C VAL A 366 -4.83 -26.14 -13.36
N ALA A 367 -5.17 -25.80 -14.62
CA ALA A 367 -4.20 -25.25 -15.57
C ALA A 367 -3.67 -23.87 -15.12
N PHE A 368 -4.56 -23.00 -14.65
CA PHE A 368 -4.22 -21.70 -14.08
C PHE A 368 -3.27 -21.82 -12.88
N LEU A 369 -3.66 -22.61 -11.88
CA LEU A 369 -2.85 -22.82 -10.66
C LEU A 369 -1.48 -23.43 -10.97
N LYS A 370 -1.39 -24.39 -11.92
CA LYS A 370 -0.11 -24.93 -12.37
C LYS A 370 0.79 -23.86 -12.96
N LYS A 371 0.24 -22.96 -13.79
CA LYS A 371 1.02 -21.90 -14.42
C LYS A 371 1.41 -20.81 -13.41
N GLN A 372 0.55 -20.46 -12.45
CA GLN A 372 0.89 -19.55 -11.33
C GLN A 372 2.02 -20.16 -10.48
N ARG A 373 1.92 -21.43 -10.08
CA ARG A 373 2.98 -22.17 -9.40
C ARG A 373 4.31 -22.10 -10.16
N ASP A 374 4.25 -22.43 -11.45
CA ASP A 374 5.43 -22.53 -12.31
C ASP A 374 6.04 -21.14 -12.59
N LEU A 375 5.23 -20.08 -12.61
CA LEU A 375 5.68 -18.69 -12.74
C LEU A 375 6.61 -18.28 -11.59
N TYR A 376 6.20 -18.52 -10.34
CA TYR A 376 7.05 -18.22 -9.17
C TYR A 376 8.24 -19.15 -9.08
N LYS A 377 8.06 -20.44 -9.37
CA LYS A 377 9.16 -21.42 -9.39
C LYS A 377 10.21 -21.09 -10.45
N PHE A 378 9.78 -20.77 -11.66
CA PHE A 378 10.67 -20.34 -12.75
C PHE A 378 11.42 -19.07 -12.36
N THR A 379 10.73 -18.05 -11.86
CA THR A 379 11.33 -16.77 -11.47
C THR A 379 12.41 -16.99 -10.42
N HIS A 380 12.10 -17.76 -9.39
CA HIS A 380 13.04 -18.12 -8.33
C HIS A 380 14.24 -18.91 -8.88
N ASP A 381 14.00 -20.08 -9.49
CA ASP A 381 15.05 -21.01 -9.84
C ASP A 381 15.99 -20.46 -10.91
N GLN A 382 15.44 -19.77 -11.92
CA GLN A 382 16.28 -19.20 -12.97
C GLN A 382 17.08 -17.99 -12.47
N THR A 383 16.54 -17.21 -11.54
CA THR A 383 17.32 -16.17 -10.88
C THR A 383 18.47 -16.78 -10.06
N VAL A 384 18.18 -17.79 -9.24
CA VAL A 384 19.21 -18.48 -8.42
C VAL A 384 20.25 -19.17 -9.32
N ARG A 385 19.85 -19.76 -10.43
CA ARG A 385 20.78 -20.31 -11.41
C ARG A 385 21.75 -19.25 -11.96
N LEU A 386 21.23 -18.09 -12.33
CA LEU A 386 22.04 -17.02 -12.93
C LEU A 386 22.95 -16.33 -11.90
N LEU A 387 22.48 -16.11 -10.65
CA LEU A 387 23.34 -15.56 -9.60
C LEU A 387 24.51 -16.54 -9.25
N ASN A 388 24.27 -17.87 -9.33
CA ASN A 388 25.33 -18.85 -9.17
C ASN A 388 26.33 -18.88 -10.34
N HIS A 389 25.98 -18.29 -11.48
CA HIS A 389 26.93 -17.99 -12.55
C HIS A 389 27.63 -16.63 -12.38
N GLY A 390 27.40 -15.92 -11.26
CA GLY A 390 28.05 -14.67 -10.92
C GLY A 390 27.41 -13.42 -11.55
N LEU A 391 26.19 -13.53 -12.10
CA LEU A 391 25.50 -12.36 -12.66
C LEU A 391 24.97 -11.47 -11.54
N THR A 392 25.06 -10.16 -11.74
CA THR A 392 24.48 -9.14 -10.87
C THR A 392 22.95 -9.08 -11.01
N PRO A 393 22.21 -8.50 -10.04
CA PRO A 393 20.76 -8.43 -10.13
C PRO A 393 20.24 -7.68 -11.37
N THR A 394 20.99 -6.69 -11.87
CA THR A 394 20.64 -5.97 -13.07
C THR A 394 20.83 -6.83 -14.33
N GLU A 395 21.94 -7.54 -14.44
CA GLU A 395 22.21 -8.46 -15.55
C GLU A 395 21.19 -9.59 -15.61
N ILE A 396 20.85 -10.19 -14.47
CA ILE A 396 19.82 -11.23 -14.38
C ILE A 396 18.47 -10.68 -14.87
N ALA A 397 18.08 -9.49 -14.41
CA ALA A 397 16.81 -8.86 -14.78
C ALA A 397 16.69 -8.56 -16.27
N GLU A 398 17.80 -8.27 -16.96
CA GLU A 398 17.84 -8.05 -18.42
C GLU A 398 17.83 -9.38 -19.20
N GLN A 399 18.52 -10.40 -18.68
CA GLN A 399 18.67 -11.68 -19.35
C GLN A 399 17.44 -12.58 -19.19
N LEU A 400 16.77 -12.55 -18.04
CA LEU A 400 15.67 -13.45 -17.73
C LEU A 400 14.42 -13.14 -18.58
N LYS A 401 13.90 -14.18 -19.25
CA LYS A 401 12.69 -14.10 -20.07
C LYS A 401 11.77 -15.26 -19.72
N LEU A 402 10.48 -15.00 -19.60
CA LEU A 402 9.48 -16.07 -19.42
C LEU A 402 9.42 -16.94 -20.68
N PRO A 403 9.27 -18.26 -20.53
CA PRO A 403 8.98 -19.13 -21.66
C PRO A 403 7.60 -18.79 -22.26
N PRO A 404 7.38 -19.03 -23.57
CA PRO A 404 6.11 -18.70 -24.24
C PRO A 404 4.87 -19.29 -23.55
N SER A 405 5.01 -20.47 -22.92
CA SER A 405 3.93 -21.14 -22.17
C SER A 405 3.44 -20.37 -20.94
N LEU A 406 4.25 -19.44 -20.42
CA LEU A 406 3.88 -18.52 -19.34
C LEU A 406 3.68 -17.09 -19.88
N ALA A 407 4.53 -16.64 -20.80
CA ALA A 407 4.52 -15.26 -21.29
C ALA A 407 3.22 -14.89 -22.03
N ASN A 408 2.55 -15.87 -22.65
CA ASN A 408 1.31 -15.65 -23.42
C ASN A 408 0.03 -15.73 -22.58
N GLU A 409 0.14 -16.04 -21.28
CA GLU A 409 -1.02 -16.07 -20.39
C GLU A 409 -1.26 -14.70 -19.76
N TRP A 410 -2.50 -14.21 -19.80
CA TRP A 410 -2.86 -12.91 -19.24
C TRP A 410 -2.59 -12.85 -17.74
N PHE A 411 -2.88 -13.90 -17.00
CA PHE A 411 -2.63 -14.01 -15.57
C PHE A 411 -1.15 -14.20 -15.19
N SER A 412 -0.25 -14.34 -16.14
CA SER A 412 1.21 -14.34 -15.91
C SER A 412 1.86 -12.99 -16.26
N ARG A 413 1.07 -12.00 -16.70
CA ARG A 413 1.58 -10.67 -17.05
C ARG A 413 1.90 -9.86 -15.80
N GLY A 414 2.90 -9.00 -15.94
CA GLY A 414 3.43 -8.23 -14.82
C GLY A 414 2.69 -6.91 -14.57
N TYR A 415 1.42 -6.98 -14.18
CA TYR A 415 0.64 -5.76 -13.92
C TYR A 415 0.94 -5.14 -12.55
N TYR A 416 1.25 -5.97 -11.54
CA TYR A 416 1.58 -5.54 -10.18
C TYR A 416 3.05 -5.77 -9.83
N GLY A 417 3.57 -6.98 -10.08
CA GLY A 417 4.98 -7.28 -10.14
C GLY A 417 5.54 -7.14 -11.56
N THR A 418 6.82 -7.42 -11.75
CA THR A 418 7.44 -7.66 -13.04
C THR A 418 8.50 -8.74 -12.91
N LEU A 419 8.78 -9.48 -13.98
CA LEU A 419 9.85 -10.47 -13.97
C LEU A 419 11.20 -9.84 -13.59
N SER A 420 11.49 -8.66 -14.14
CA SER A 420 12.71 -7.89 -13.84
C SER A 420 12.81 -7.49 -12.36
N HIS A 421 11.70 -7.04 -11.76
CA HIS A 421 11.65 -6.63 -10.36
C HIS A 421 11.76 -7.86 -9.44
N ASN A 422 11.02 -8.92 -9.75
CA ASN A 422 11.01 -10.16 -8.97
C ASN A 422 12.35 -10.88 -9.00
N ALA A 423 13.07 -10.86 -10.13
CA ALA A 423 14.44 -11.38 -10.20
C ALA A 423 15.39 -10.63 -9.25
N LYS A 424 15.30 -9.29 -9.21
CA LYS A 424 16.07 -8.50 -8.23
C LYS A 424 15.67 -8.80 -6.79
N ALA A 425 14.38 -9.05 -6.54
CA ALA A 425 13.89 -9.45 -5.23
C ALA A 425 14.47 -10.80 -4.78
N VAL A 426 14.48 -11.81 -5.64
CA VAL A 426 15.09 -13.12 -5.35
C VAL A 426 16.59 -13.00 -5.11
N TYR A 427 17.29 -12.17 -5.89
CA TYR A 427 18.72 -11.89 -5.64
C TYR A 427 18.92 -11.29 -4.25
N GLN A 428 18.16 -10.24 -3.92
CA GLN A 428 18.19 -9.55 -2.62
C GLN A 428 17.88 -10.51 -1.46
N PHE A 429 16.95 -11.45 -1.64
CA PHE A 429 16.59 -12.44 -0.63
C PHE A 429 17.77 -13.30 -0.20
N TYR A 430 18.64 -13.71 -1.15
CA TYR A 430 19.77 -14.56 -0.86
C TYR A 430 21.07 -13.82 -0.57
N LEU A 431 21.36 -12.74 -1.29
CA LEU A 431 22.67 -12.09 -1.28
C LEU A 431 22.65 -10.65 -0.72
N GLY A 432 21.47 -10.09 -0.44
CA GLY A 432 21.36 -8.72 0.06
C GLY A 432 21.60 -7.66 -1.03
N TRP A 433 21.93 -6.44 -0.60
CA TRP A 433 22.10 -5.27 -1.48
C TRP A 433 23.43 -5.23 -2.22
N TYR A 434 24.44 -5.91 -1.71
CA TYR A 434 25.82 -5.87 -2.22
C TYR A 434 26.01 -6.86 -3.36
N ASP A 435 26.52 -6.37 -4.49
CA ASP A 435 26.71 -7.16 -5.72
C ASP A 435 28.08 -7.88 -5.80
N ALA A 436 28.87 -7.79 -4.74
CA ALA A 436 30.23 -8.34 -4.59
C ALA A 436 31.33 -7.53 -5.31
N ASN A 437 31.04 -6.45 -6.03
CA ASN A 437 32.07 -5.57 -6.57
C ASN A 437 32.62 -4.68 -5.42
N PRO A 438 33.93 -4.78 -5.07
CA PRO A 438 34.48 -3.97 -3.99
C PRO A 438 34.37 -2.45 -4.20
N ALA A 439 34.23 -1.99 -5.44
CA ALA A 439 34.03 -0.56 -5.73
C ALA A 439 32.68 -0.04 -5.21
N ASP A 440 31.66 -0.92 -5.12
CA ASP A 440 30.32 -0.57 -4.68
C ASP A 440 30.08 -0.88 -3.19
N LEU A 441 31.13 -1.35 -2.47
CA LEU A 441 31.02 -1.69 -1.04
C LEU A 441 30.77 -0.46 -0.14
N ASN A 442 31.42 0.65 -0.43
CA ASN A 442 31.32 1.90 0.34
C ASN A 442 31.27 3.13 -0.59
N PRO A 443 30.19 3.30 -1.34
CA PRO A 443 30.06 4.43 -2.27
C PRO A 443 29.92 5.76 -1.53
N LEU A 444 30.22 6.87 -2.20
CA LEU A 444 29.94 8.20 -1.69
C LEU A 444 28.43 8.40 -1.49
N PRO A 445 28.01 9.27 -0.56
CA PRO A 445 26.62 9.71 -0.46
C PRO A 445 26.10 10.24 -1.82
N ARG A 446 24.83 9.92 -2.13
CA ARG A 446 24.26 10.12 -3.47
C ARG A 446 24.45 11.51 -4.05
N ALA A 447 24.31 12.56 -3.24
CA ALA A 447 24.49 13.95 -3.71
C ALA A 447 25.97 14.30 -3.96
N GLU A 448 26.89 13.78 -3.16
CA GLU A 448 28.33 13.97 -3.36
C GLU A 448 28.85 13.22 -4.58
N GLU A 449 28.44 11.97 -4.72
CA GLU A 449 28.75 11.15 -5.91
C GLU A 449 28.23 11.83 -7.18
N ALA A 450 26.98 12.32 -7.16
CA ALA A 450 26.37 12.99 -8.28
C ALA A 450 27.15 14.22 -8.74
N LYS A 451 27.65 15.05 -7.81
CA LYS A 451 28.48 16.21 -8.13
C LYS A 451 29.75 15.81 -8.88
N LYS A 452 30.45 14.77 -8.41
CA LYS A 452 31.65 14.27 -9.07
C LYS A 452 31.35 13.67 -10.45
N GLN A 453 30.29 12.89 -10.58
CA GLN A 453 29.89 12.31 -11.87
C GLN A 453 29.52 13.39 -12.88
N VAL A 454 28.81 14.45 -12.48
CA VAL A 454 28.47 15.58 -13.37
C VAL A 454 29.75 16.32 -13.80
N GLU A 455 30.73 16.52 -12.92
CA GLU A 455 32.04 17.09 -13.25
C GLU A 455 32.75 16.24 -14.31
N TYR A 456 32.84 14.91 -14.12
CA TYR A 456 33.43 13.97 -15.08
C TYR A 456 32.69 13.93 -16.43
N MET A 457 31.38 14.20 -16.44
CA MET A 457 30.60 14.32 -17.67
C MET A 457 30.84 15.63 -18.46
N GLY A 458 31.67 16.53 -17.93
CA GLY A 458 31.96 17.83 -18.55
C GLY A 458 31.01 18.94 -18.11
N GLY A 459 30.35 18.78 -16.98
CA GLY A 459 29.39 19.70 -16.39
C GLY A 459 27.93 19.43 -16.76
N ALA A 460 27.02 20.11 -16.11
CA ALA A 460 25.59 19.91 -16.29
C ALA A 460 25.12 20.17 -17.73
N ASP A 461 25.59 21.26 -18.35
CA ASP A 461 25.18 21.63 -19.73
C ASP A 461 25.60 20.58 -20.77
N ALA A 462 26.81 20.03 -20.63
CA ALA A 462 27.31 19.00 -21.52
C ALA A 462 26.51 17.69 -21.35
N ALA A 463 26.20 17.32 -20.10
CA ALA A 463 25.38 16.14 -19.79
C ALA A 463 23.95 16.29 -20.33
N ILE A 464 23.31 17.44 -20.13
CA ILE A 464 21.93 17.72 -20.60
C ILE A 464 21.91 17.70 -22.14
N LYS A 465 22.90 18.32 -22.80
CA LYS A 465 22.97 18.34 -24.28
C LYS A 465 22.99 16.91 -24.83
N ARG A 466 23.87 16.05 -24.33
CA ARG A 466 23.94 14.63 -24.75
C ARG A 466 22.65 13.86 -24.43
N ALA A 467 22.12 14.05 -23.24
CA ALA A 467 20.88 13.39 -22.83
C ALA A 467 19.67 13.77 -23.69
N ARG A 468 19.62 15.01 -24.25
CA ARG A 468 18.60 15.40 -25.24
C ARG A 468 18.72 14.61 -26.54
N ASP A 469 19.94 14.28 -27.00
CA ASP A 469 20.13 13.44 -28.17
C ASP A 469 19.78 11.97 -27.88
N ASP A 470 20.15 11.45 -26.71
CA ASP A 470 19.75 10.12 -26.24
C ASP A 470 18.23 10.00 -26.11
N PHE A 471 17.56 11.06 -25.65
CA PHE A 471 16.08 11.12 -25.52
C PHE A 471 15.40 10.94 -26.89
N LYS A 472 15.88 11.64 -27.93
CA LYS A 472 15.36 11.52 -29.31
C LYS A 472 15.49 10.11 -29.89
N THR A 473 16.45 9.32 -29.40
CA THR A 473 16.67 7.93 -29.82
C THR A 473 15.95 6.91 -28.90
N GLY A 474 15.15 7.38 -27.95
CA GLY A 474 14.35 6.52 -27.08
C GLY A 474 15.11 5.90 -25.90
N GLN A 475 16.31 6.38 -25.56
CA GLN A 475 17.13 5.86 -24.47
C GLN A 475 16.66 6.41 -23.09
N TYR A 476 15.36 6.38 -22.82
CA TYR A 476 14.75 7.04 -21.65
C TYR A 476 15.29 6.54 -20.31
N ARG A 477 15.61 5.25 -20.17
CA ARG A 477 16.23 4.70 -18.94
C ARG A 477 17.57 5.39 -18.64
N TRP A 478 18.38 5.60 -19.68
CA TRP A 478 19.66 6.26 -19.55
C TRP A 478 19.50 7.75 -19.26
N VAL A 479 18.62 8.43 -20.00
CA VAL A 479 18.32 9.85 -19.79
C VAL A 479 17.84 10.10 -18.36
N ALA A 480 16.90 9.30 -17.85
CA ALA A 480 16.40 9.40 -16.47
C ALA A 480 17.55 9.24 -15.45
N SER A 481 18.47 8.28 -15.69
CA SER A 481 19.64 8.05 -14.84
C SER A 481 20.58 9.25 -14.82
N VAL A 482 20.97 9.78 -16.00
CA VAL A 482 21.87 10.94 -16.12
C VAL A 482 21.22 12.20 -15.53
N MET A 483 19.96 12.48 -15.84
CA MET A 483 19.26 13.66 -15.30
C MET A 483 19.09 13.58 -13.78
N SER A 484 18.86 12.38 -13.23
CA SER A 484 18.87 12.18 -11.79
C SER A 484 20.20 12.61 -11.16
N LYS A 485 21.36 12.33 -11.80
CA LYS A 485 22.67 12.78 -11.30
C LYS A 485 22.78 14.31 -11.34
N VAL A 486 22.32 14.95 -12.43
CA VAL A 486 22.36 16.42 -12.53
C VAL A 486 21.45 17.05 -11.47
N VAL A 487 20.24 16.54 -11.25
CA VAL A 487 19.31 17.04 -10.22
C VAL A 487 19.86 16.84 -8.80
N PHE A 488 20.51 15.70 -8.52
CA PHE A 488 21.14 15.48 -7.21
C PHE A 488 22.39 16.33 -6.98
N ALA A 489 23.10 16.73 -8.05
CA ALA A 489 24.21 17.64 -7.98
C ALA A 489 23.77 19.11 -7.80
N ASP A 490 22.69 19.49 -8.52
CA ASP A 490 22.06 20.82 -8.48
C ASP A 490 20.54 20.71 -8.62
N PRO A 491 19.77 20.69 -7.53
CA PRO A 491 18.31 20.57 -7.56
C PRO A 491 17.61 21.81 -8.16
N SER A 492 18.30 22.91 -8.35
CA SER A 492 17.76 24.13 -8.97
C SER A 492 17.78 24.10 -10.50
N ASN A 493 18.46 23.12 -11.11
CA ASN A 493 18.61 22.99 -12.56
C ASN A 493 17.28 22.59 -13.23
N LYS A 494 16.57 23.57 -13.76
CA LYS A 494 15.25 23.40 -14.38
C LYS A 494 15.27 22.51 -15.62
N ASP A 495 16.32 22.61 -16.43
CA ASP A 495 16.47 21.86 -17.68
C ASP A 495 16.65 20.36 -17.39
N ALA A 496 17.45 20.01 -16.37
CA ALA A 496 17.62 18.65 -15.94
C ALA A 496 16.34 18.06 -15.32
N ARG A 497 15.62 18.86 -14.51
CA ARG A 497 14.33 18.46 -13.93
C ARG A 497 13.31 18.16 -15.01
N GLU A 498 13.16 19.04 -16.00
CA GLU A 498 12.18 18.86 -17.08
C GLU A 498 12.53 17.68 -17.99
N LEU A 499 13.79 17.57 -18.45
CA LEU A 499 14.21 16.45 -19.28
C LEU A 499 14.11 15.11 -18.54
N GLY A 500 14.45 15.10 -17.25
CA GLY A 500 14.27 13.94 -16.38
C GLY A 500 12.80 13.56 -16.23
N ALA A 501 11.92 14.53 -16.03
CA ALA A 501 10.47 14.32 -15.95
C ALA A 501 9.92 13.73 -17.26
N GLN A 502 10.31 14.29 -18.42
CA GLN A 502 9.90 13.75 -19.73
C GLN A 502 10.37 12.31 -19.93
N ALA A 503 11.61 11.97 -19.55
CA ALA A 503 12.11 10.60 -19.66
C ALA A 503 11.33 9.63 -18.75
N LEU A 504 10.99 10.03 -17.51
CA LEU A 504 10.16 9.24 -16.61
C LEU A 504 8.74 9.07 -17.15
N GLU A 505 8.14 10.09 -17.77
CA GLU A 505 6.83 9.96 -18.42
C GLU A 505 6.85 8.91 -19.53
N GLN A 506 7.86 8.94 -20.41
CA GLN A 506 7.99 7.93 -21.47
C GLN A 506 8.11 6.51 -20.89
N LEU A 507 8.90 6.33 -19.82
CA LEU A 507 8.99 5.06 -19.11
C LEU A 507 7.66 4.64 -18.49
N GLY A 508 6.91 5.57 -17.94
CA GLY A 508 5.55 5.34 -17.42
C GLY A 508 4.58 4.90 -18.52
N TYR A 509 4.63 5.55 -19.69
CA TYR A 509 3.76 5.22 -20.83
C TYR A 509 4.05 3.85 -21.44
N GLN A 510 5.29 3.36 -21.35
CA GLN A 510 5.71 2.03 -21.83
C GLN A 510 5.40 0.91 -20.81
N SER A 511 5.21 1.24 -19.53
CA SER A 511 5.14 0.26 -18.46
C SER A 511 3.87 -0.58 -18.54
N GLU A 512 4.03 -1.91 -18.63
CA GLU A 512 2.94 -2.88 -18.43
C GLU A 512 2.55 -2.97 -16.97
N ALA A 513 3.52 -2.87 -16.03
CA ALA A 513 3.25 -2.83 -14.60
C ALA A 513 2.67 -1.48 -14.19
N ALA A 514 1.46 -1.50 -13.61
CA ALA A 514 0.82 -0.31 -13.08
C ALA A 514 1.65 0.35 -11.98
N THR A 515 2.27 -0.43 -11.12
CA THR A 515 3.15 0.05 -10.03
C THR A 515 4.38 0.79 -10.56
N TRP A 516 4.98 0.31 -11.65
CA TRP A 516 6.11 0.99 -12.29
C TRP A 516 5.65 2.27 -13.01
N ARG A 517 4.52 2.18 -13.74
CA ARG A 517 3.91 3.35 -14.36
C ARG A 517 3.66 4.45 -13.33
N ASN A 518 3.01 4.11 -12.24
CA ASN A 518 2.69 5.05 -11.16
C ASN A 518 3.96 5.67 -10.56
N ALA A 519 4.99 4.86 -10.31
CA ALA A 519 6.26 5.33 -9.77
C ALA A 519 6.97 6.30 -10.71
N TYR A 520 7.04 5.99 -12.00
CA TYR A 520 7.66 6.87 -13.00
C TYR A 520 6.89 8.18 -13.16
N LEU A 521 5.56 8.12 -13.27
CA LEU A 521 4.73 9.31 -13.44
C LEU A 521 4.73 10.22 -12.20
N LEU A 522 4.70 9.63 -10.99
CA LEU A 522 4.81 10.43 -9.77
C LEU A 522 6.20 11.05 -9.63
N GLY A 523 7.26 10.33 -10.01
CA GLY A 523 8.61 10.89 -10.08
C GLY A 523 8.71 12.08 -11.04
N ALA A 524 8.06 12.00 -12.20
CA ALA A 524 7.98 13.11 -13.15
C ALA A 524 7.23 14.31 -12.57
N LEU A 525 6.10 14.06 -11.91
CA LEU A 525 5.29 15.10 -11.26
C LEU A 525 6.10 15.82 -10.17
N GLU A 526 6.82 15.08 -9.32
CA GLU A 526 7.63 15.67 -8.25
C GLU A 526 8.88 16.39 -8.76
N LEU A 527 9.49 15.95 -9.85
CA LEU A 527 10.56 16.72 -10.48
C LEU A 527 10.09 18.11 -10.94
N ARG A 528 8.85 18.25 -11.41
CA ARG A 528 8.30 19.54 -11.84
C ARG A 528 7.81 20.39 -10.68
N ASN A 529 7.10 19.80 -9.73
CA ASN A 529 6.30 20.54 -8.74
C ASN A 529 6.81 20.40 -7.30
N GLY A 530 7.84 19.55 -7.06
CA GLY A 530 8.23 19.14 -5.72
C GLY A 530 7.22 18.17 -5.10
N VAL A 531 7.46 17.83 -3.82
CA VAL A 531 6.59 16.93 -3.06
C VAL A 531 5.23 17.59 -2.82
N GLY A 532 4.17 16.93 -3.28
CA GLY A 532 2.79 17.40 -3.15
C GLY A 532 2.16 17.05 -1.79
N GLN A 533 0.82 17.15 -1.74
CA GLN A 533 0.04 16.77 -0.56
C GLN A 533 0.22 15.29 -0.27
N GLN A 534 0.49 14.97 1.01
CA GLN A 534 0.69 13.60 1.44
C GLN A 534 -0.63 12.85 1.58
N ALA A 535 -0.63 11.57 1.18
CA ALA A 535 -1.74 10.68 1.46
C ALA A 535 -1.83 10.38 2.97
N PRO A 536 -3.02 10.05 3.49
CA PRO A 536 -3.16 9.57 4.86
C PRO A 536 -2.27 8.35 5.11
N SER A 537 -1.74 8.26 6.33
CA SER A 537 -0.98 7.09 6.78
C SER A 537 -1.94 5.91 6.99
N THR A 538 -1.47 4.70 6.69
CA THR A 538 -2.15 3.46 7.10
C THR A 538 -2.09 3.23 8.61
N ALA A 539 -1.11 3.85 9.30
CA ALA A 539 -1.06 3.84 10.76
C ALA A 539 -2.23 4.68 11.31
N ASN A 540 -3.22 4.02 11.86
CA ASN A 540 -4.43 4.59 12.43
C ASN A 540 -4.58 4.23 13.91
N ALA A 541 -5.61 4.79 14.57
CA ALA A 541 -5.85 4.59 15.98
C ALA A 541 -5.99 3.11 16.39
N ASP A 542 -6.65 2.29 15.57
CA ASP A 542 -6.87 0.88 15.89
C ASP A 542 -5.60 0.05 15.75
N LEU A 543 -4.81 0.30 14.69
CA LEU A 543 -3.50 -0.32 14.53
C LEU A 543 -2.58 0.04 15.71
N LEU A 544 -2.56 1.32 16.13
CA LEU A 544 -1.77 1.76 17.27
C LEU A 544 -2.23 1.10 18.58
N LYS A 545 -3.53 0.89 18.77
CA LYS A 545 -4.09 0.12 19.91
C LYS A 545 -3.76 -1.37 19.83
N GLY A 546 -3.54 -1.91 18.64
CA GLY A 546 -3.09 -3.29 18.42
C GLY A 546 -1.60 -3.54 18.69
N VAL A 547 -0.79 -2.47 18.81
CA VAL A 547 0.66 -2.56 19.09
C VAL A 547 0.89 -3.20 20.46
N SER A 548 1.72 -4.24 20.58
CA SER A 548 2.17 -4.73 21.88
C SER A 548 3.01 -3.68 22.61
N ILE A 549 3.13 -3.78 23.94
CA ILE A 549 3.98 -2.84 24.71
C ILE A 549 5.44 -2.96 24.28
N ASP A 550 5.92 -4.18 24.01
CA ASP A 550 7.28 -4.41 23.50
C ASP A 550 7.50 -3.65 22.18
N LEU A 551 6.62 -3.81 21.20
CA LEU A 551 6.71 -3.09 19.91
C LEU A 551 6.58 -1.56 20.08
N ALA A 552 5.77 -1.09 21.04
CA ALA A 552 5.67 0.34 21.34
C ALA A 552 7.00 0.90 21.87
N PHE A 553 7.68 0.15 22.73
CA PHE A 553 9.00 0.55 23.23
C PHE A 553 10.09 0.42 22.16
N ASP A 554 10.06 -0.60 21.31
CA ASP A 554 10.94 -0.68 20.14
C ASP A 554 10.75 0.53 19.23
N PHE A 555 9.52 0.95 18.98
CA PHE A 555 9.25 2.15 18.18
C PHE A 555 9.74 3.45 18.85
N LEU A 556 9.71 3.57 20.18
CA LEU A 556 10.37 4.67 20.88
C LEU A 556 11.88 4.65 20.64
N GLY A 557 12.50 3.47 20.63
CA GLY A 557 13.92 3.28 20.27
C GLY A 557 14.21 3.74 18.83
N VAL A 558 13.33 3.42 17.88
CA VAL A 558 13.44 3.89 16.48
C VAL A 558 13.39 5.42 16.37
N ARG A 559 12.62 6.08 17.25
CA ARG A 559 12.50 7.54 17.29
C ARG A 559 13.62 8.25 18.04
N LEU A 560 14.46 7.52 18.77
CA LEU A 560 15.53 8.13 19.56
C LEU A 560 16.55 8.83 18.63
N ASN A 561 16.80 10.12 18.87
CA ASN A 561 17.87 10.87 18.24
C ASN A 561 19.19 10.56 18.95
N ALA A 562 19.95 9.61 18.44
CA ALA A 562 21.17 9.12 19.06
C ALA A 562 22.22 10.22 19.30
N PRO A 563 22.50 11.15 18.36
CA PRO A 563 23.37 12.30 18.61
C PRO A 563 22.95 13.16 19.81
N LYS A 564 21.66 13.44 19.98
CA LYS A 564 21.14 14.21 21.13
C LYS A 564 21.21 13.43 22.45
N ALA A 565 21.19 12.09 22.34
CA ALA A 565 21.23 11.18 23.48
C ALA A 565 22.66 10.84 23.96
N GLU A 566 23.70 11.35 23.29
CA GLU A 566 25.09 11.05 23.64
C GLU A 566 25.40 11.43 25.11
N GLY A 567 26.01 10.49 25.84
CA GLY A 567 26.37 10.64 27.26
C GLY A 567 25.17 10.60 28.23
N LYS A 568 23.94 10.48 27.75
CA LYS A 568 22.75 10.37 28.61
C LYS A 568 22.59 8.95 29.17
N LYS A 569 22.16 8.89 30.45
CA LYS A 569 21.75 7.66 31.11
C LYS A 569 20.41 7.89 31.79
N ILE A 570 19.41 7.12 31.42
CA ILE A 570 18.04 7.25 31.93
C ILE A 570 17.45 5.84 32.08
N THR A 571 16.96 5.52 33.28
CA THR A 571 16.28 4.26 33.54
C THR A 571 14.87 4.55 34.05
N ILE A 572 13.84 4.06 33.36
CA ILE A 572 12.44 4.29 33.70
C ILE A 572 11.74 2.94 33.88
N ASN A 573 11.09 2.76 35.04
CA ASN A 573 10.17 1.65 35.26
C ASN A 573 8.78 1.97 34.71
N TRP A 574 8.14 0.99 34.11
CA TRP A 574 6.76 1.09 33.61
C TRP A 574 5.92 -0.05 34.19
N THR A 575 4.74 0.27 34.69
CA THR A 575 3.76 -0.70 35.19
C THR A 575 2.42 -0.46 34.53
N PHE A 576 1.92 -1.47 33.80
CA PHE A 576 0.60 -1.47 33.16
C PHE A 576 -0.36 -2.26 34.04
N THR A 577 -1.25 -1.53 34.75
CA THR A 577 -2.07 -2.12 35.81
C THR A 577 -3.20 -3.01 35.30
N ASP A 578 -3.72 -2.73 34.12
CA ASP A 578 -4.79 -3.50 33.46
C ASP A 578 -4.27 -4.75 32.72
N LEU A 579 -2.99 -4.76 32.33
CA LEU A 579 -2.33 -5.91 31.70
C LEU A 579 -1.56 -6.78 32.71
N ASN A 580 -1.32 -6.26 33.93
CA ASN A 580 -0.40 -6.85 34.91
C ASN A 580 1.00 -7.08 34.35
N GLU A 581 1.49 -6.12 33.57
CA GLU A 581 2.80 -6.15 32.92
C GLU A 581 3.72 -5.07 33.49
N THR A 582 5.01 -5.40 33.57
CA THR A 582 6.05 -4.47 34.02
C THR A 582 7.21 -4.45 33.05
N TYR A 583 7.85 -3.27 32.90
CA TYR A 583 8.97 -3.06 32.02
C TYR A 583 10.00 -2.13 32.63
N VAL A 584 11.25 -2.35 32.27
CA VAL A 584 12.34 -1.37 32.45
C VAL A 584 12.75 -0.83 31.11
N LEU A 585 12.66 0.47 30.92
CA LEU A 585 13.23 1.19 29.79
C LEU A 585 14.60 1.74 30.22
N ASN A 586 15.63 1.45 29.42
CA ASN A 586 17.00 1.89 29.71
C ASN A 586 17.61 2.60 28.50
N LEU A 587 18.00 3.87 28.69
CA LEU A 587 18.79 4.65 27.75
C LEU A 587 20.22 4.72 28.24
N GLU A 588 21.12 4.12 27.48
CA GLU A 588 22.57 4.29 27.63
C GLU A 588 23.27 4.04 26.30
N ASN A 589 24.49 4.54 26.13
CA ASN A 589 25.25 4.42 24.89
C ASN A 589 24.43 4.87 23.65
N SER A 590 23.58 5.89 23.81
CA SER A 590 22.66 6.39 22.75
C SER A 590 21.71 5.34 22.17
N ALA A 591 21.40 4.29 22.91
CA ALA A 591 20.45 3.23 22.56
C ALA A 591 19.36 3.11 23.64
N LEU A 592 18.10 3.03 23.24
CA LEU A 592 16.96 2.81 24.12
C LEU A 592 16.56 1.34 24.05
N THR A 593 16.69 0.63 25.15
CA THR A 593 16.35 -0.79 25.28
C THR A 593 15.23 -0.96 26.30
N HIS A 594 14.52 -2.08 26.26
CA HIS A 594 13.56 -2.44 27.28
C HIS A 594 13.68 -3.91 27.72
N THR A 595 13.16 -4.21 28.90
CA THR A 595 13.09 -5.57 29.45
C THR A 595 11.72 -5.76 30.10
N SER A 596 10.98 -6.75 29.66
CA SER A 596 9.67 -7.13 30.23
C SER A 596 9.79 -7.99 31.50
N GLY A 597 8.74 -7.97 32.32
CA GLY A 597 8.62 -8.76 33.54
C GLY A 597 9.57 -8.35 34.68
N LYS A 598 10.19 -7.16 34.60
CA LYS A 598 11.23 -6.70 35.54
C LYS A 598 11.04 -5.22 35.87
N LEU A 599 11.42 -4.83 37.07
CA LEU A 599 11.61 -3.44 37.51
C LEU A 599 13.05 -3.26 38.01
N SER A 600 13.60 -2.05 37.84
CA SER A 600 14.93 -1.68 38.36
C SER A 600 14.78 -1.02 39.72
N ASP A 601 15.59 -1.43 40.69
CA ASP A 601 15.67 -0.79 42.03
C ASP A 601 16.28 0.60 41.96
N ASN A 602 17.04 0.91 40.89
CA ASN A 602 17.77 2.17 40.69
C ASN A 602 17.16 2.99 39.54
N ALA A 603 15.87 2.87 39.28
CA ALA A 603 15.21 3.67 38.25
C ALA A 603 15.19 5.17 38.61
N ASP A 604 15.45 6.02 37.63
CA ASP A 604 15.34 7.48 37.78
C ASP A 604 13.89 7.92 38.06
N ALA A 605 12.95 7.24 37.40
CA ALA A 605 11.52 7.43 37.60
C ALA A 605 10.73 6.12 37.38
N SER A 606 9.53 6.08 37.93
CA SER A 606 8.59 4.99 37.68
C SER A 606 7.24 5.55 37.24
N VAL A 607 6.70 4.99 36.18
CA VAL A 607 5.41 5.35 35.55
C VAL A 607 4.43 4.19 35.76
N THR A 608 3.26 4.49 36.31
CA THR A 608 2.17 3.53 36.46
C THR A 608 0.95 4.07 35.72
N LEU A 609 0.40 3.29 34.81
CA LEU A 609 -0.73 3.67 33.97
C LEU A 609 -1.50 2.41 33.52
N THR A 610 -2.63 2.63 32.84
CA THR A 610 -3.31 1.58 32.06
C THR A 610 -2.85 1.61 30.60
N ARG A 611 -3.05 0.51 29.88
CA ARG A 611 -2.90 0.46 28.43
C ARG A 611 -3.77 1.53 27.76
N ALA A 612 -5.01 1.67 28.19
CA ALA A 612 -5.92 2.69 27.65
C ALA A 612 -5.39 4.13 27.82
N ALA A 613 -4.70 4.43 28.92
CA ALA A 613 -4.06 5.74 29.12
C ALA A 613 -2.87 5.95 28.15
N LEU A 614 -2.05 4.91 27.92
CA LEU A 614 -0.98 4.97 26.91
C LEU A 614 -1.54 5.21 25.51
N ASP A 615 -2.60 4.50 25.14
CA ASP A 615 -3.25 4.66 23.84
C ASP A 615 -3.76 6.10 23.62
N ALA A 616 -4.46 6.67 24.61
CA ALA A 616 -4.96 8.05 24.55
C ALA A 616 -3.84 9.08 24.40
N ILE A 617 -2.69 8.84 25.04
CA ILE A 617 -1.50 9.70 24.92
C ILE A 617 -0.87 9.54 23.51
N THR A 618 -0.70 8.33 23.04
CA THR A 618 -0.11 8.03 21.72
C THR A 618 -0.94 8.62 20.58
N LEU A 619 -2.28 8.57 20.72
CA LEU A 619 -3.23 9.14 19.77
C LEU A 619 -3.38 10.67 19.88
N LYS A 620 -2.65 11.31 20.82
CA LYS A 620 -2.76 12.74 21.11
C LYS A 620 -4.17 13.19 21.55
N GLU A 621 -5.02 12.24 21.98
CA GLU A 621 -6.32 12.52 22.61
C GLU A 621 -6.14 13.20 23.97
N ARG A 622 -5.03 12.89 24.65
CA ARG A 622 -4.57 13.50 25.89
C ARG A 622 -3.07 13.76 25.85
N THR A 623 -2.61 14.77 26.57
CA THR A 623 -1.19 14.97 26.79
C THR A 623 -0.72 14.12 27.98
N PHE A 624 0.52 13.68 28.00
CA PHE A 624 1.12 12.96 29.13
C PHE A 624 0.94 13.73 30.45
N LEU A 625 1.24 15.03 30.44
CA LEU A 625 1.06 15.89 31.61
C LEU A 625 -0.41 16.00 32.02
N GLY A 626 -1.33 16.12 31.07
CA GLY A 626 -2.77 16.12 31.33
C GLY A 626 -3.21 14.85 32.04
N SER A 627 -2.72 13.68 31.58
CA SER A 627 -3.04 12.38 32.18
C SER A 627 -2.43 12.23 33.60
N VAL A 628 -1.28 12.83 33.88
CA VAL A 628 -0.74 12.91 35.23
C VAL A 628 -1.63 13.76 36.14
N LEU A 629 -2.11 14.92 35.65
CA LEU A 629 -2.97 15.81 36.43
C LEU A 629 -4.35 15.22 36.73
N THR A 630 -4.88 14.37 35.84
CA THR A 630 -6.17 13.67 36.02
C THR A 630 -6.04 12.38 36.83
N GLY A 631 -4.83 11.91 37.12
CA GLY A 631 -4.57 10.68 37.86
C GLY A 631 -4.61 9.41 37.02
N ASP A 632 -4.77 9.51 35.69
CA ASP A 632 -4.71 8.36 34.76
C ASP A 632 -3.28 7.79 34.62
N VAL A 633 -2.28 8.64 34.89
CA VAL A 633 -0.85 8.31 34.95
C VAL A 633 -0.27 8.74 36.29
N SER A 634 0.37 7.82 37.00
CA SER A 634 1.13 8.12 38.21
C SER A 634 2.63 8.10 37.90
N VAL A 635 3.34 9.11 38.38
CA VAL A 635 4.80 9.21 38.23
C VAL A 635 5.44 9.36 39.61
N SER A 636 6.41 8.51 39.91
CA SER A 636 7.25 8.62 41.10
C SER A 636 8.73 8.75 40.71
N GLY A 637 9.58 9.22 41.61
CA GLY A 637 11.00 9.52 41.35
C GLY A 637 11.18 10.86 40.66
N ASN A 638 12.05 10.97 39.67
CA ASN A 638 12.41 12.21 38.99
C ASN A 638 11.67 12.42 37.65
N PRO A 639 10.56 13.21 37.59
CA PRO A 639 9.79 13.41 36.37
C PRO A 639 10.55 14.18 35.29
N LEU A 640 11.63 14.88 35.64
CA LEU A 640 12.48 15.59 34.66
C LEU A 640 13.21 14.60 33.74
N LYS A 641 13.51 13.38 34.20
CA LYS A 641 14.13 12.34 33.42
C LYS A 641 13.18 11.80 32.32
N LEU A 642 11.90 11.71 32.61
CA LEU A 642 10.88 11.40 31.58
C LEU A 642 10.80 12.51 30.52
N ARG A 643 10.75 13.76 30.97
CA ARG A 643 10.76 14.92 30.04
C ARG A 643 12.02 14.95 29.20
N GLU A 644 13.18 14.66 29.80
CA GLU A 644 14.45 14.54 29.09
C GLU A 644 14.37 13.47 28.02
N LEU A 645 13.93 12.25 28.35
CA LEU A 645 13.77 11.13 27.40
C LEU A 645 12.86 11.50 26.23
N PHE A 646 11.68 12.03 26.49
CA PHE A 646 10.73 12.39 25.40
C PHE A 646 11.25 13.54 24.54
N GLY A 647 12.09 14.44 25.08
CA GLY A 647 12.75 15.50 24.34
C GLY A 647 13.87 15.02 23.39
N LEU A 648 14.28 13.74 23.52
CA LEU A 648 15.28 13.12 22.66
C LEU A 648 14.64 12.36 21.47
N LEU A 649 13.31 12.32 21.37
CA LEU A 649 12.61 11.58 20.32
C LEU A 649 12.32 12.48 19.12
N ASP A 650 12.66 12.01 17.93
CA ASP A 650 12.32 12.68 16.67
C ASP A 650 10.87 12.43 16.25
N GLU A 651 10.31 13.38 15.48
CA GLU A 651 9.08 13.20 14.71
C GLU A 651 9.43 13.02 13.23
N PHE A 652 8.85 12.02 12.59
CA PHE A 652 9.13 11.75 11.19
C PHE A 652 8.22 12.57 10.27
N SER A 653 8.82 13.26 9.28
CA SER A 653 8.06 13.93 8.23
C SER A 653 7.56 12.91 7.19
N PRO A 654 6.27 12.92 6.82
CA PRO A 654 5.76 12.03 5.78
C PRO A 654 6.15 12.49 4.37
N GLY A 655 6.60 13.72 4.18
CA GLY A 655 6.82 14.38 2.89
C GLY A 655 8.28 14.55 2.50
N PHE A 656 9.13 13.55 2.71
CA PHE A 656 10.54 13.65 2.30
C PHE A 656 10.73 13.48 0.79
N GLU A 657 11.75 14.17 0.24
CA GLU A 657 12.11 14.11 -1.18
C GLU A 657 12.69 12.74 -1.57
N ILE A 658 12.34 12.25 -2.75
CA ILE A 658 12.83 10.98 -3.31
C ILE A 658 13.63 11.19 -4.60
N VAL A 659 13.15 12.07 -5.48
CA VAL A 659 13.74 12.33 -6.80
C VAL A 659 14.77 13.47 -6.83
N GLU A 660 14.97 14.12 -5.70
CA GLU A 660 15.93 15.20 -5.49
C GLU A 660 16.60 15.07 -4.11
N PRO A 661 17.70 15.78 -3.81
CA PRO A 661 18.30 15.79 -2.48
C PRO A 661 17.30 16.22 -1.42
N ARG A 662 17.36 15.60 -0.25
CA ARG A 662 16.55 16.01 0.89
C ARG A 662 16.92 17.43 1.31
N LYS A 663 15.92 18.25 1.57
CA LYS A 663 16.13 19.55 2.21
C LYS A 663 16.64 19.29 3.63
N ALA A 664 17.73 19.93 4.01
CA ALA A 664 18.31 19.78 5.33
C ALA A 664 17.28 20.20 6.39
N SER A 665 16.70 19.24 7.10
CA SER A 665 15.75 19.46 8.20
C SER A 665 15.94 18.47 9.35
N VAL A 666 17.07 17.77 9.39
CA VAL A 666 17.40 16.84 10.46
C VAL A 666 18.82 17.13 10.93
N GLU A 667 18.97 18.24 11.68
CA GLU A 667 20.06 18.45 12.61
C GLU A 667 19.59 18.14 14.03
#